data_ec1fe5f65342bed5d5ba5034e5e12dfe
#
_entry.id   ec1fe5f65342bed5d5ba5034e5e12dfe
#
_cell.length_a   1.000
_cell.length_b   1.000
_cell.length_c   1.000
_cell.angle_alpha   90.00
_cell.angle_beta   90.00
_cell.angle_gamma   90.00
#
_symmetry.space_group_name_H-M   'P 1'
#
loop_
_entity.id
_entity.type
_entity.pdbx_description
1 polymer ?
#
loop_
_entity_poly.entity_id
_entity_poly.type
_entity_poly.pdbx_seq_one_letter_code
_entity_poly.pdbx_strand_id
1 'polypeptide(L)'
;MIRKLLIANRGEIACRIARTASEMGIETLAIASAADARATHVLACDDVFHLGGNTPEESYLRGADIIAAGQEHGADAIHPGYGFLSEDPDFAQAVLDAGLIWVGPPPSAIRAMGLKGNAKLLMQNAKIPVVPGYHKADQSLNVLRQAAEEIGYPVLIKAVAGGGGKGMRLVEQASDFEVYLTAAQSEGRSAFGNGRVLIEKFIPNARHIEIQVFGDGQSCIHLYERDCSLQRRHQKIVEEAPAPYMPNAVRAAMGSAAVRAAEAIGYSSAGTIEFIVDGSGPLNLDSFYFMEMNTRLQVEHPVTEEILGLDLVAWQLRVASGEKLPKTQSEIVFQGHSVEVRLYAEDPQVEFLPSIGTLHHLIFGPGLRVETGVQTGDLVSPFYDPMIAKLIATGPDRATALQRLLRGLKLTQIAGVKTNRDFLISLLQHPEFMVGKFDTGLIGRDLPAMIEVTPPSSQEWALAALVSMELSTLAQELEFQGFSIFTPSRQQVVLLCQDETKLIHVSLKGVRASVEVDGTIVSLHFVEQGWRVVGELQIATVFAARKVYLFTAEMRVFDCPDPLDHTASVKSDGAITAPMPGLVKQVFVSLGQEVAQGDPIVVLEAMKMQHTLRAADVGQVQQITVTENMQVDAGQIMAVIVPLSEAN
;
A
#
# COMPACT_ATOMS: atom_id res chain seq x y z
N MET A 1 -6.43 32.23 -13.88
CA MET A 1 -7.37 31.10 -13.73
C MET A 1 -6.85 29.97 -14.59
N ILE A 2 -6.68 28.79 -14.04
CA ILE A 2 -6.20 27.58 -14.75
C ILE A 2 -7.29 27.10 -15.68
N ARG A 3 -6.98 26.87 -16.95
CA ARG A 3 -7.90 26.35 -17.97
C ARG A 3 -7.51 24.95 -18.43
N LYS A 4 -6.20 24.65 -18.45
CA LYS A 4 -5.66 23.33 -18.77
C LYS A 4 -4.61 22.93 -17.75
N LEU A 5 -4.77 21.74 -17.15
CA LEU A 5 -3.95 21.20 -16.07
C LEU A 5 -3.21 19.95 -16.56
N LEU A 6 -1.87 19.96 -16.51
CA LEU A 6 -1.10 18.73 -16.63
C LEU A 6 -1.03 18.06 -15.25
N ILE A 7 -1.39 16.76 -15.21
CA ILE A 7 -1.32 15.93 -14.02
C ILE A 7 -0.03 15.11 -14.07
N ALA A 8 0.99 15.55 -13.31
CA ALA A 8 2.31 14.93 -13.29
C ALA A 8 2.35 13.70 -12.36
N ASN A 9 1.40 12.79 -12.55
CA ASN A 9 1.26 11.58 -11.75
C ASN A 9 0.47 10.50 -12.52
N ARG A 10 0.21 9.35 -11.86
CA ARG A 10 -0.49 8.20 -12.40
C ARG A 10 -1.48 7.58 -11.39
N GLY A 11 -2.21 6.58 -11.86
CA GLY A 11 -3.04 5.73 -10.99
C GLY A 11 -4.18 6.50 -10.33
N GLU A 12 -4.51 6.14 -9.10
CA GLU A 12 -5.72 6.66 -8.43
C GLU A 12 -5.66 8.17 -8.21
N ILE A 13 -4.47 8.72 -7.88
CA ILE A 13 -4.37 10.16 -7.61
C ILE A 13 -4.53 10.98 -8.89
N ALA A 14 -4.07 10.49 -10.02
CA ALA A 14 -4.30 11.16 -11.30
C ALA A 14 -5.79 11.15 -11.66
N CYS A 15 -6.49 10.03 -11.48
CA CYS A 15 -7.94 9.95 -11.63
C CYS A 15 -8.68 10.89 -10.66
N ARG A 16 -8.22 10.96 -9.41
CA ARG A 16 -8.79 11.84 -8.37
C ARG A 16 -8.67 13.32 -8.75
N ILE A 17 -7.50 13.73 -9.22
CA ILE A 17 -7.24 15.11 -9.66
C ILE A 17 -8.04 15.42 -10.92
N ALA A 18 -8.05 14.52 -11.91
CA ALA A 18 -8.77 14.70 -13.17
C ALA A 18 -10.27 14.91 -12.94
N ARG A 19 -10.88 14.12 -12.04
CA ARG A 19 -12.30 14.27 -11.68
C ARG A 19 -12.60 15.68 -11.17
N THR A 20 -11.85 16.17 -10.18
CA THR A 20 -12.08 17.51 -9.64
C THR A 20 -11.79 18.61 -10.66
N ALA A 21 -10.73 18.48 -11.45
CA ALA A 21 -10.42 19.45 -12.51
C ALA A 21 -11.57 19.53 -13.53
N SER A 22 -12.09 18.38 -13.97
CA SER A 22 -13.23 18.30 -14.90
C SER A 22 -14.50 18.92 -14.30
N GLU A 23 -14.81 18.64 -13.02
CA GLU A 23 -15.94 19.26 -12.30
C GLU A 23 -15.82 20.79 -12.19
N MET A 24 -14.58 21.31 -12.18
CA MET A 24 -14.29 22.75 -12.22
C MET A 24 -14.23 23.32 -13.63
N GLY A 25 -14.45 22.51 -14.67
CA GLY A 25 -14.37 22.93 -16.09
C GLY A 25 -12.93 23.19 -16.56
N ILE A 26 -11.93 22.55 -15.96
CA ILE A 26 -10.51 22.61 -16.31
C ILE A 26 -10.18 21.42 -17.20
N GLU A 27 -9.65 21.66 -18.40
CA GLU A 27 -9.15 20.63 -19.31
C GLU A 27 -7.94 19.91 -18.69
N THR A 28 -7.85 18.60 -18.87
CA THR A 28 -6.84 17.77 -18.23
C THR A 28 -5.90 17.11 -19.24
N LEU A 29 -4.60 17.14 -18.97
CA LEU A 29 -3.56 16.44 -19.71
C LEU A 29 -2.91 15.39 -18.81
N ALA A 30 -3.07 14.12 -19.17
CA ALA A 30 -2.35 13.03 -18.51
C ALA A 30 -0.93 12.88 -19.07
N ILE A 31 -0.04 12.32 -18.28
CA ILE A 31 1.22 11.73 -18.74
C ILE A 31 1.18 10.22 -18.54
N ALA A 32 1.78 9.47 -19.45
CA ALA A 32 1.78 8.01 -19.40
C ALA A 32 3.12 7.41 -19.79
N SER A 33 3.59 6.44 -19.00
CA SER A 33 4.64 5.51 -19.42
C SER A 33 4.11 4.51 -20.46
N ALA A 34 4.99 3.71 -21.06
CA ALA A 34 4.57 2.65 -21.98
C ALA A 34 3.70 1.58 -21.26
N ALA A 35 4.03 1.25 -20.00
CA ALA A 35 3.23 0.33 -19.19
C ALA A 35 1.82 0.88 -18.87
N ASP A 36 1.66 2.19 -18.79
CA ASP A 36 0.40 2.86 -18.46
C ASP A 36 -0.35 3.41 -19.68
N ALA A 37 0.07 3.09 -20.90
CA ALA A 37 -0.50 3.68 -22.12
C ALA A 37 -2.03 3.58 -22.25
N ARG A 38 -2.65 2.63 -21.57
CA ARG A 38 -4.10 2.41 -21.53
C ARG A 38 -4.66 2.39 -20.10
N ALA A 39 -3.92 2.90 -19.13
CA ALA A 39 -4.34 2.92 -17.73
C ALA A 39 -5.57 3.83 -17.53
N THR A 40 -6.34 3.55 -16.49
CA THR A 40 -7.59 4.26 -16.18
C THR A 40 -7.41 5.78 -16.10
N HIS A 41 -6.27 6.27 -15.57
CA HIS A 41 -6.02 7.72 -15.47
C HIS A 41 -5.83 8.38 -16.86
N VAL A 42 -5.31 7.64 -17.86
CA VAL A 42 -5.22 8.14 -19.24
C VAL A 42 -6.60 8.30 -19.84
N LEU A 43 -7.49 7.34 -19.57
CA LEU A 43 -8.88 7.40 -20.05
C LEU A 43 -9.73 8.44 -19.31
N ALA A 44 -9.32 8.86 -18.12
CA ALA A 44 -10.02 9.85 -17.32
C ALA A 44 -9.66 11.30 -17.66
N CYS A 45 -8.63 11.54 -18.47
CA CYS A 45 -8.19 12.86 -18.90
C CYS A 45 -8.60 13.15 -20.34
N ASP A 46 -8.65 14.46 -20.70
CA ASP A 46 -9.06 14.92 -22.03
C ASP A 46 -7.98 14.71 -23.08
N ASP A 47 -6.71 14.72 -22.66
CA ASP A 47 -5.53 14.60 -23.53
C ASP A 47 -4.43 13.78 -22.84
N VAL A 48 -3.46 13.25 -23.58
CA VAL A 48 -2.36 12.44 -23.04
C VAL A 48 -1.05 12.69 -23.75
N PHE A 49 0.04 12.78 -22.97
CA PHE A 49 1.41 12.77 -23.47
C PHE A 49 2.11 11.46 -23.04
N HIS A 50 2.67 10.75 -24.02
CA HIS A 50 3.37 9.49 -23.78
C HIS A 50 4.87 9.74 -23.51
N LEU A 51 5.31 9.52 -22.27
CA LEU A 51 6.70 9.67 -21.86
C LEU A 51 7.63 8.57 -22.38
N GLY A 52 7.05 7.41 -22.77
CA GLY A 52 7.83 6.20 -23.06
C GLY A 52 8.37 5.54 -21.78
N GLY A 53 9.24 4.51 -21.96
CA GLY A 53 9.80 3.74 -20.85
C GLY A 53 8.75 3.04 -19.99
N ASN A 54 9.20 2.21 -19.06
CA ASN A 54 8.33 1.49 -18.14
C ASN A 54 8.61 1.86 -16.67
N THR A 55 9.88 2.09 -16.32
CA THR A 55 10.26 2.41 -14.94
C THR A 55 9.97 3.88 -14.60
N PRO A 56 9.89 4.24 -13.32
CA PRO A 56 9.75 5.63 -12.91
C PRO A 56 10.85 6.55 -13.46
N GLU A 57 12.10 6.09 -13.47
CA GLU A 57 13.26 6.83 -13.96
C GLU A 57 13.18 7.11 -15.46
N GLU A 58 12.60 6.19 -16.22
CA GLU A 58 12.42 6.32 -17.67
C GLU A 58 11.16 7.12 -18.05
N SER A 59 10.32 7.47 -17.06
CA SER A 59 9.01 8.09 -17.29
C SER A 59 8.69 9.20 -16.28
N TYR A 60 7.99 8.91 -15.22
CA TYR A 60 7.40 9.89 -14.28
C TYR A 60 8.41 10.72 -13.47
N LEU A 61 9.69 10.36 -13.47
CA LEU A 61 10.78 11.14 -12.88
C LEU A 61 11.52 12.04 -13.90
N ARG A 62 11.10 12.06 -15.16
CA ARG A 62 11.69 12.89 -16.21
C ARG A 62 11.09 14.29 -16.20
N GLY A 63 11.44 15.09 -15.18
CA GLY A 63 10.84 16.40 -14.94
C GLY A 63 10.92 17.36 -16.13
N ALA A 64 12.06 17.38 -16.85
CA ALA A 64 12.23 18.24 -18.02
C ALA A 64 11.25 17.90 -19.15
N ASP A 65 11.00 16.60 -19.41
CA ASP A 65 10.07 16.17 -20.44
C ASP A 65 8.62 16.45 -20.05
N ILE A 66 8.30 16.33 -18.76
CA ILE A 66 6.97 16.66 -18.23
C ILE A 66 6.67 18.16 -18.41
N ILE A 67 7.66 19.04 -18.13
CA ILE A 67 7.52 20.48 -18.35
C ILE A 67 7.36 20.79 -19.84
N ALA A 68 8.19 20.19 -20.69
CA ALA A 68 8.10 20.36 -22.15
C ALA A 68 6.74 19.93 -22.70
N ALA A 69 6.22 18.78 -22.23
CA ALA A 69 4.88 18.29 -22.58
C ALA A 69 3.79 19.30 -22.18
N GLY A 70 3.89 19.88 -20.97
CA GLY A 70 2.97 20.92 -20.50
C GLY A 70 2.96 22.14 -21.42
N GLN A 71 4.14 22.62 -21.81
CA GLN A 71 4.26 23.76 -22.73
C GLN A 71 3.75 23.43 -24.14
N GLU A 72 4.10 22.26 -24.69
CA GLU A 72 3.70 21.82 -26.03
C GLU A 72 2.19 21.67 -26.15
N HIS A 73 1.53 21.11 -25.12
CA HIS A 73 0.08 20.91 -25.08
C HIS A 73 -0.69 22.12 -24.53
N GLY A 74 -0.02 23.22 -24.21
CA GLY A 74 -0.65 24.46 -23.76
C GLY A 74 -1.27 24.39 -22.37
N ALA A 75 -0.70 23.60 -21.46
CA ALA A 75 -1.12 23.58 -20.07
C ALA A 75 -0.78 24.91 -19.38
N ASP A 76 -1.67 25.40 -18.54
CA ASP A 76 -1.44 26.59 -17.69
C ASP A 76 -0.73 26.19 -16.38
N ALA A 77 -0.92 24.95 -15.91
CA ALA A 77 -0.47 24.50 -14.59
C ALA A 77 -0.04 23.02 -14.58
N ILE A 78 0.78 22.66 -13.60
CA ILE A 78 1.17 21.28 -13.30
C ILE A 78 0.77 20.93 -11.87
N HIS A 79 0.02 19.83 -11.70
CA HIS A 79 -0.30 19.22 -10.40
C HIS A 79 0.53 17.96 -10.20
N PRO A 80 1.39 17.87 -9.18
CA PRO A 80 2.29 16.72 -8.99
C PRO A 80 1.62 15.52 -8.31
N GLY A 81 0.43 15.68 -7.72
CA GLY A 81 -0.18 14.67 -6.88
C GLY A 81 0.63 14.39 -5.61
N TYR A 82 0.97 13.13 -5.38
CA TYR A 82 1.89 12.68 -4.32
C TYR A 82 2.89 11.63 -4.86
N GLY A 83 4.03 11.45 -4.17
CA GLY A 83 5.13 10.62 -4.69
C GLY A 83 5.82 11.24 -5.91
N PHE A 84 6.65 10.48 -6.60
CA PHE A 84 7.45 10.94 -7.74
C PHE A 84 8.11 12.31 -7.48
N LEU A 85 7.75 13.33 -8.25
CA LEU A 85 8.34 14.68 -8.18
C LEU A 85 7.57 15.66 -7.27
N SER A 86 6.57 15.18 -6.51
CA SER A 86 5.72 16.07 -5.70
C SER A 86 6.44 16.77 -4.54
N GLU A 87 7.55 16.21 -4.05
CA GLU A 87 8.39 16.78 -3.00
C GLU A 87 9.80 17.14 -3.50
N ASP A 88 9.94 17.31 -4.83
CA ASP A 88 11.18 17.76 -5.45
C ASP A 88 11.17 19.29 -5.61
N PRO A 89 12.00 20.02 -4.83
CA PRO A 89 12.03 21.48 -4.89
C PRO A 89 12.63 22.04 -6.18
N ASP A 90 13.49 21.26 -6.85
CA ASP A 90 14.14 21.70 -8.09
C ASP A 90 13.18 21.53 -9.27
N PHE A 91 12.37 20.48 -9.29
CA PHE A 91 11.28 20.32 -10.25
C PHE A 91 10.22 21.42 -10.07
N ALA A 92 9.78 21.67 -8.83
CA ALA A 92 8.81 22.73 -8.56
C ALA A 92 9.33 24.12 -9.02
N GLN A 93 10.61 24.42 -8.81
CA GLN A 93 11.23 25.63 -9.30
C GLN A 93 11.29 25.68 -10.82
N ALA A 94 11.68 24.58 -11.47
CA ALA A 94 11.75 24.49 -12.93
C ALA A 94 10.39 24.70 -13.61
N VAL A 95 9.28 24.22 -12.99
CA VAL A 95 7.92 24.50 -13.46
C VAL A 95 7.62 26.00 -13.43
N LEU A 96 7.96 26.67 -12.34
CA LEU A 96 7.78 28.13 -12.21
C LEU A 96 8.65 28.91 -13.21
N ASP A 97 9.90 28.51 -13.37
CA ASP A 97 10.85 29.15 -14.31
C ASP A 97 10.40 28.96 -15.76
N ALA A 98 9.68 27.88 -16.07
CA ALA A 98 9.07 27.63 -17.38
C ALA A 98 7.80 28.47 -17.62
N GLY A 99 7.37 29.29 -16.65
CA GLY A 99 6.19 30.15 -16.73
C GLY A 99 4.86 29.40 -16.48
N LEU A 100 4.92 28.18 -15.98
CA LEU A 100 3.75 27.39 -15.61
C LEU A 100 3.39 27.58 -14.13
N ILE A 101 2.12 27.41 -13.80
CA ILE A 101 1.64 27.44 -12.42
C ILE A 101 1.97 26.10 -11.76
N TRP A 102 2.66 26.13 -10.62
CA TRP A 102 2.87 24.97 -9.77
C TRP A 102 1.71 24.79 -8.79
N VAL A 103 0.99 23.66 -8.85
CA VAL A 103 -0.11 23.36 -7.92
C VAL A 103 0.46 22.58 -6.73
N GLY A 104 1.05 23.31 -5.82
CA GLY A 104 1.76 22.76 -4.66
C GLY A 104 2.36 23.85 -3.78
N PRO A 105 3.12 23.48 -2.74
CA PRO A 105 3.80 24.42 -1.88
C PRO A 105 4.99 25.08 -2.59
N PRO A 106 5.45 26.26 -2.11
CA PRO A 106 6.61 26.92 -2.71
C PRO A 106 7.87 26.05 -2.59
N PRO A 107 8.77 26.07 -3.59
CA PRO A 107 10.02 25.30 -3.58
C PRO A 107 10.87 25.51 -2.33
N SER A 108 10.84 26.73 -1.75
CA SER A 108 11.53 27.06 -0.50
C SER A 108 11.00 26.25 0.70
N ALA A 109 9.68 26.03 0.78
CA ALA A 109 9.06 25.25 1.84
C ALA A 109 9.38 23.75 1.69
N ILE A 110 9.35 23.22 0.46
CA ILE A 110 9.76 21.83 0.17
C ILE A 110 11.21 21.63 0.61
N ARG A 111 12.11 22.54 0.21
CA ARG A 111 13.55 22.47 0.55
C ARG A 111 13.79 22.58 2.06
N ALA A 112 13.04 23.42 2.77
CA ALA A 112 13.17 23.60 4.21
C ALA A 112 12.82 22.33 4.99
N MET A 113 11.83 21.56 4.51
CA MET A 113 11.35 20.32 5.15
C MET A 113 12.06 19.06 4.66
N GLY A 114 12.71 19.08 3.50
CA GLY A 114 13.38 17.92 2.92
C GLY A 114 14.56 17.37 3.73
N LEU A 115 15.19 18.19 4.59
CA LEU A 115 16.29 17.76 5.46
C LEU A 115 15.81 17.63 6.90
N LYS A 116 15.61 16.40 7.38
CA LYS A 116 15.04 16.07 8.70
C LYS A 116 15.69 16.82 9.87
N GLY A 117 17.03 16.99 9.86
CA GLY A 117 17.73 17.72 10.91
C GLY A 117 17.40 19.22 10.92
N ASN A 118 17.37 19.85 9.74
CA ASN A 118 17.03 21.27 9.59
C ASN A 118 15.56 21.52 9.93
N ALA A 119 14.67 20.67 9.47
CA ALA A 119 13.25 20.73 9.78
C ALA A 119 13.01 20.74 11.29
N LYS A 120 13.66 19.84 12.05
CA LYS A 120 13.52 19.78 13.52
C LYS A 120 14.02 21.03 14.21
N LEU A 121 15.17 21.58 13.79
CA LEU A 121 15.69 22.85 14.34
C LEU A 121 14.73 24.01 14.08
N LEU A 122 14.17 24.06 12.88
CA LEU A 122 13.18 25.07 12.50
C LEU A 122 11.92 24.95 13.34
N MET A 123 11.43 23.74 13.58
CA MET A 123 10.28 23.47 14.43
C MET A 123 10.54 23.83 15.89
N GLN A 124 11.72 23.53 16.43
CA GLN A 124 12.12 23.96 17.78
C GLN A 124 12.09 25.48 17.92
N ASN A 125 12.62 26.20 16.91
CA ASN A 125 12.59 27.67 16.89
C ASN A 125 11.15 28.21 16.84
N ALA A 126 10.26 27.52 16.16
CA ALA A 126 8.81 27.81 16.13
C ALA A 126 8.06 27.35 17.41
N LYS A 127 8.76 26.87 18.44
CA LYS A 127 8.21 26.37 19.72
C LYS A 127 7.24 25.20 19.53
N ILE A 128 7.55 24.31 18.60
CA ILE A 128 6.83 23.07 18.38
C ILE A 128 7.58 21.95 19.11
N PRO A 129 6.90 21.11 19.93
CA PRO A 129 7.54 19.98 20.57
C PRO A 129 8.18 19.04 19.56
N VAL A 130 9.45 18.70 19.72
CA VAL A 130 10.14 17.68 18.93
C VAL A 130 10.57 16.55 19.83
N VAL A 131 10.69 15.33 19.29
CA VAL A 131 11.18 14.18 20.06
C VAL A 131 12.54 14.54 20.69
N PRO A 132 12.71 14.37 22.01
CA PRO A 132 14.02 14.60 22.66
C PRO A 132 15.10 13.79 21.93
N GLY A 133 16.17 14.45 21.52
CA GLY A 133 17.16 13.77 20.70
C GLY A 133 18.41 14.58 20.40
N TYR A 134 19.37 13.91 19.77
CA TYR A 134 20.61 14.49 19.28
C TYR A 134 20.61 14.59 17.75
N HIS A 135 20.68 15.81 17.23
CA HIS A 135 20.60 16.10 15.79
C HIS A 135 21.81 16.91 15.28
N LYS A 136 22.86 17.07 16.11
CA LYS A 136 24.01 17.93 15.81
C LYS A 136 25.01 17.27 14.85
N ALA A 137 26.00 18.03 14.41
CA ALA A 137 26.98 17.61 13.40
C ALA A 137 28.06 16.64 13.93
N ASP A 138 28.40 16.69 15.22
CA ASP A 138 29.40 15.81 15.80
C ASP A 138 28.88 14.36 15.86
N GLN A 139 29.60 13.46 15.19
CA GLN A 139 29.24 12.04 15.06
C GLN A 139 30.24 11.14 15.77
N SER A 140 31.06 11.69 16.66
CA SER A 140 32.01 10.89 17.46
C SER A 140 31.26 9.97 18.42
N LEU A 141 31.76 8.73 18.58
CA LEU A 141 31.14 7.70 19.41
C LEU A 141 30.86 8.20 20.85
N ASN A 142 31.81 8.93 21.43
CA ASN A 142 31.68 9.42 22.81
C ASN A 142 30.53 10.43 22.94
N VAL A 143 30.41 11.36 21.97
CA VAL A 143 29.33 12.36 21.98
C VAL A 143 27.98 11.72 21.76
N LEU A 144 27.88 10.76 20.84
CA LEU A 144 26.63 10.05 20.56
C LEU A 144 26.21 9.16 21.75
N ARG A 145 27.18 8.50 22.42
CA ARG A 145 26.90 7.69 23.62
C ARG A 145 26.42 8.58 24.77
N GLN A 146 27.10 9.68 25.03
CA GLN A 146 26.69 10.64 26.07
C GLN A 146 25.29 11.19 25.77
N ALA A 147 25.00 11.54 24.53
CA ALA A 147 23.67 12.02 24.13
C ALA A 147 22.58 10.95 24.38
N ALA A 148 22.85 9.67 24.06
CA ALA A 148 21.92 8.58 24.34
C ALA A 148 21.67 8.40 25.85
N GLU A 149 22.70 8.53 26.69
CA GLU A 149 22.59 8.49 28.15
C GLU A 149 21.78 9.68 28.70
N GLU A 150 21.98 10.88 28.18
CA GLU A 150 21.22 12.10 28.56
C GLU A 150 19.74 11.99 28.16
N ILE A 151 19.43 11.44 26.96
CA ILE A 151 18.07 11.18 26.48
C ILE A 151 17.40 10.09 27.35
N GLY A 152 18.18 9.13 27.80
CA GLY A 152 17.72 7.94 28.57
C GLY A 152 17.14 6.86 27.68
N TYR A 153 17.61 5.60 27.89
CA TYR A 153 17.14 4.44 27.15
C TYR A 153 15.67 4.11 27.47
N PRO A 154 14.93 3.45 26.52
CA PRO A 154 15.37 3.08 25.18
C PRO A 154 15.49 4.29 24.24
N VAL A 155 16.44 4.19 23.29
CA VAL A 155 16.65 5.21 22.25
C VAL A 155 16.58 4.59 20.86
N LEU A 156 16.26 5.40 19.86
CA LEU A 156 16.20 5.01 18.47
C LEU A 156 17.33 5.71 17.70
N ILE A 157 18.24 4.93 17.10
CA ILE A 157 19.26 5.43 16.19
C ILE A 157 18.67 5.44 14.78
N LYS A 158 18.78 6.56 14.06
CA LYS A 158 18.22 6.72 12.70
C LYS A 158 19.27 7.29 11.76
N ALA A 159 19.41 6.72 10.56
CA ALA A 159 20.22 7.33 9.50
C ALA A 159 19.60 8.68 9.05
N VAL A 160 20.42 9.74 8.96
CA VAL A 160 19.95 11.09 8.57
C VAL A 160 19.35 11.10 7.16
N ALA A 161 19.95 10.37 6.22
CA ALA A 161 19.49 10.24 4.84
C ALA A 161 18.45 9.13 4.65
N GLY A 162 18.10 8.39 5.70
CA GLY A 162 17.18 7.26 5.64
C GLY A 162 15.70 7.68 5.56
N GLY A 163 14.92 6.86 4.83
CA GLY A 163 13.47 6.97 4.75
C GLY A 163 12.80 5.59 4.84
N GLY A 164 11.48 5.53 5.11
CA GLY A 164 10.73 4.27 5.15
C GLY A 164 11.23 3.25 6.19
N GLY A 165 11.83 3.70 7.30
CA GLY A 165 12.32 2.84 8.38
C GLY A 165 13.69 2.20 8.16
N LYS A 166 14.32 2.37 6.99
CA LYS A 166 15.68 1.86 6.73
C LYS A 166 16.72 2.64 7.55
N GLY A 167 17.71 1.94 8.08
CA GLY A 167 18.75 2.55 8.93
C GLY A 167 18.26 2.95 10.32
N MET A 168 17.17 2.35 10.83
CA MET A 168 16.70 2.55 12.19
C MET A 168 17.05 1.36 13.08
N ARG A 169 17.52 1.63 14.31
CA ARG A 169 17.86 0.62 15.32
C ARG A 169 17.34 1.06 16.67
N LEU A 170 16.51 0.23 17.28
CA LEU A 170 16.11 0.38 18.67
C LEU A 170 17.24 -0.13 19.58
N VAL A 171 17.63 0.68 20.55
CA VAL A 171 18.63 0.35 21.57
C VAL A 171 17.97 0.41 22.92
N GLU A 172 17.78 -0.74 23.54
CA GLU A 172 17.10 -0.84 24.82
C GLU A 172 18.05 -0.56 26.00
N GLN A 173 19.33 -0.90 25.86
CA GLN A 173 20.33 -0.82 26.94
C GLN A 173 21.63 -0.19 26.43
N ALA A 174 22.33 0.50 27.33
CA ALA A 174 23.60 1.17 27.02
C ALA A 174 24.70 0.23 26.52
N SER A 175 24.69 -1.06 26.96
CA SER A 175 25.63 -2.09 26.53
C SER A 175 25.62 -2.33 25.03
N ASP A 176 24.49 -2.18 24.39
CA ASP A 176 24.26 -2.56 22.99
C ASP A 176 24.45 -1.38 22.03
N PHE A 177 24.59 -0.15 22.57
CA PHE A 177 24.57 1.09 21.83
C PHE A 177 25.62 1.12 20.70
N GLU A 178 26.87 0.72 20.98
CA GLU A 178 27.97 0.79 20.01
C GLU A 178 27.78 -0.18 18.84
N VAL A 179 27.28 -1.38 19.11
CA VAL A 179 26.99 -2.39 18.09
C VAL A 179 25.91 -1.89 17.13
N TYR A 180 24.80 -1.40 17.66
CA TYR A 180 23.69 -0.88 16.88
C TYR A 180 24.03 0.43 16.18
N LEU A 181 24.85 1.31 16.77
CA LEU A 181 25.35 2.52 16.13
C LEU A 181 26.18 2.19 14.90
N THR A 182 27.13 1.27 15.03
CA THR A 182 28.00 0.86 13.94
C THR A 182 27.20 0.25 12.79
N ALA A 183 26.22 -0.61 13.12
CA ALA A 183 25.32 -1.20 12.14
C ALA A 183 24.48 -0.15 11.40
N ALA A 184 23.87 0.81 12.12
CA ALA A 184 23.08 1.89 11.52
C ALA A 184 23.91 2.80 10.63
N GLN A 185 25.14 3.14 11.04
CA GLN A 185 26.07 3.94 10.24
C GLN A 185 26.55 3.22 8.97
N SER A 186 26.78 1.91 9.07
CA SER A 186 27.19 1.07 7.92
C SER A 186 26.05 0.98 6.90
N GLU A 187 24.83 0.69 7.37
CA GLU A 187 23.64 0.64 6.52
C GLU A 187 23.36 2.01 5.88
N GLY A 188 23.47 3.10 6.64
CA GLY A 188 23.32 4.45 6.11
C GLY A 188 24.34 4.79 5.01
N ARG A 189 25.58 4.33 5.14
CA ARG A 189 26.62 4.49 4.11
C ARG A 189 26.33 3.69 2.86
N SER A 190 25.97 2.42 3.03
CA SER A 190 25.73 1.53 1.88
C SER A 190 24.45 1.87 1.11
N ALA A 191 23.36 2.21 1.82
CA ALA A 191 22.07 2.44 1.20
C ALA A 191 21.88 3.89 0.69
N PHE A 192 22.51 4.88 1.34
CA PHE A 192 22.25 6.30 1.09
C PHE A 192 23.52 7.15 0.87
N GLY A 193 24.69 6.52 0.84
CA GLY A 193 25.96 7.23 0.71
C GLY A 193 26.34 8.10 1.93
N ASN A 194 25.57 8.06 3.03
CA ASN A 194 25.74 8.92 4.19
C ASN A 194 25.60 8.13 5.50
N GLY A 195 26.68 8.01 6.26
CA GLY A 195 26.70 7.30 7.53
C GLY A 195 26.36 8.15 8.77
N ARG A 196 25.89 9.40 8.59
CA ARG A 196 25.45 10.22 9.71
C ARG A 196 24.14 9.69 10.31
N VAL A 197 24.08 9.72 11.64
CA VAL A 197 22.90 9.29 12.38
C VAL A 197 22.38 10.39 13.30
N LEU A 198 21.13 10.29 13.69
CA LEU A 198 20.51 11.02 14.78
C LEU A 198 20.04 10.01 15.84
N ILE A 199 19.95 10.46 17.08
CA ILE A 199 19.48 9.63 18.21
C ILE A 199 18.26 10.30 18.79
N GLU A 200 17.20 9.54 19.01
CA GLU A 200 15.94 10.03 19.55
C GLU A 200 15.42 9.14 20.67
N LYS A 201 14.67 9.73 21.59
CA LYS A 201 13.91 8.95 22.59
C LYS A 201 12.96 8.02 21.86
N PHE A 202 12.96 6.75 22.24
CA PHE A 202 11.93 5.81 21.80
C PHE A 202 10.64 6.05 22.58
N ILE A 203 9.52 6.16 21.87
CA ILE A 203 8.18 6.34 22.44
C ILE A 203 7.48 4.97 22.37
N PRO A 204 7.27 4.30 23.50
CA PRO A 204 6.50 3.04 23.52
C PRO A 204 5.02 3.33 23.28
N ASN A 205 4.29 2.33 22.79
CA ASN A 205 2.85 2.44 22.48
C ASN A 205 2.52 3.71 21.67
N ALA A 206 3.37 4.02 20.71
CA ALA A 206 3.25 5.24 19.91
C ALA A 206 2.00 5.23 19.03
N ARG A 207 1.31 6.37 18.99
CA ARG A 207 0.32 6.64 17.95
C ARG A 207 0.92 7.60 16.93
N HIS A 208 0.58 7.38 15.66
CA HIS A 208 0.92 8.28 14.57
C HIS A 208 -0.30 9.15 14.28
N ILE A 209 -0.27 10.38 14.76
CA ILE A 209 -1.35 11.34 14.55
C ILE A 209 -0.81 12.50 13.73
N GLU A 210 -1.55 12.89 12.73
CA GLU A 210 -1.13 13.94 11.81
C GLU A 210 -2.21 15.01 11.66
N ILE A 211 -1.77 16.24 11.38
CA ILE A 211 -2.67 17.39 11.19
C ILE A 211 -2.61 17.82 9.73
N GLN A 212 -3.76 17.79 9.07
CA GLN A 212 -3.90 18.41 7.76
C GLN A 212 -3.81 19.92 7.90
N VAL A 213 -2.89 20.56 7.20
CA VAL A 213 -2.83 22.01 7.07
C VAL A 213 -3.14 22.42 5.64
N PHE A 214 -3.61 23.67 5.49
CA PHE A 214 -3.83 24.28 4.20
C PHE A 214 -3.47 25.76 4.28
N GLY A 215 -2.61 26.25 3.37
CA GLY A 215 -2.15 27.62 3.33
C GLY A 215 -2.38 28.29 1.97
N ASP A 216 -2.38 29.62 1.95
CA ASP A 216 -2.39 30.45 0.73
C ASP A 216 -1.10 31.29 0.57
N GLY A 217 -0.07 31.00 1.38
CA GLY A 217 1.19 31.74 1.43
C GLY A 217 1.15 32.99 2.32
N GLN A 218 -0.03 33.43 2.79
CA GLN A 218 -0.22 34.56 3.72
C GLN A 218 -0.78 34.09 5.05
N SER A 219 -1.70 33.13 5.02
CA SER A 219 -2.35 32.54 6.18
C SER A 219 -2.42 31.02 6.02
N CYS A 220 -2.48 30.34 7.15
CA CYS A 220 -2.62 28.89 7.20
C CYS A 220 -3.69 28.50 8.20
N ILE A 221 -4.45 27.44 7.89
CA ILE A 221 -5.43 26.83 8.78
C ILE A 221 -5.14 25.35 8.93
N HIS A 222 -5.65 24.73 10.00
CA HIS A 222 -5.67 23.28 10.12
C HIS A 222 -7.07 22.71 9.83
N LEU A 223 -7.08 21.52 9.26
CA LEU A 223 -8.29 20.78 8.88
C LEU A 223 -8.45 19.52 9.73
N TYR A 224 -8.14 19.63 11.01
CA TYR A 224 -8.16 18.56 12.01
C TYR A 224 -7.12 17.46 11.79
N GLU A 225 -7.21 16.46 12.67
CA GLU A 225 -6.28 15.35 12.72
C GLU A 225 -6.81 14.09 12.04
N ARG A 226 -5.86 13.24 11.64
CA ARG A 226 -6.03 11.84 11.27
C ARG A 226 -5.21 10.97 12.20
N ASP A 227 -5.68 9.76 12.49
CA ASP A 227 -4.87 8.70 13.07
C ASP A 227 -4.42 7.74 11.97
N CYS A 228 -3.12 7.55 11.86
CA CYS A 228 -2.46 6.70 10.87
C CYS A 228 -1.56 5.66 11.57
N SER A 229 -1.92 5.24 12.77
CA SER A 229 -1.08 4.34 13.59
C SER A 229 -1.00 2.92 13.03
N LEU A 230 -2.01 2.45 12.29
CA LEU A 230 -1.98 1.11 11.70
C LEU A 230 -1.09 1.09 10.46
N GLN A 231 0.15 0.66 10.68
CA GLN A 231 1.20 0.67 9.68
C GLN A 231 1.88 -0.70 9.59
N ARG A 232 2.32 -1.06 8.40
CA ARG A 232 3.18 -2.21 8.16
C ARG A 232 4.49 -1.75 7.51
N ARG A 233 5.62 -2.05 8.16
CA ARG A 233 6.95 -1.61 7.67
C ARG A 233 6.98 -0.10 7.35
N HIS A 234 6.35 0.71 8.23
CA HIS A 234 6.18 2.17 8.09
C HIS A 234 5.29 2.64 6.93
N GLN A 235 4.54 1.74 6.31
CA GLN A 235 3.51 2.06 5.33
C GLN A 235 2.15 2.08 6.02
N LYS A 236 1.42 3.18 5.90
CA LYS A 236 0.05 3.33 6.42
C LYS A 236 -0.87 2.35 5.71
N ILE A 237 -1.75 1.68 6.45
CA ILE A 237 -2.69 0.67 5.95
C ILE A 237 -4.13 1.04 6.23
N VAL A 238 -4.38 1.60 7.42
CA VAL A 238 -5.69 2.12 7.83
C VAL A 238 -5.50 3.51 8.39
N GLU A 239 -6.33 4.44 7.94
CA GLU A 239 -6.38 5.82 8.39
C GLU A 239 -7.80 6.20 8.80
N GLU A 240 -7.93 6.98 9.86
CA GLU A 240 -9.23 7.45 10.31
C GLU A 240 -9.22 8.92 10.75
N ALA A 241 -10.33 9.59 10.56
CA ALA A 241 -10.57 10.96 11.01
C ALA A 241 -11.96 11.09 11.64
N PRO A 242 -12.07 11.76 12.80
CA PRO A 242 -10.99 12.23 13.67
C PRO A 242 -10.31 11.07 14.43
N ALA A 243 -9.14 11.32 15.02
CA ALA A 243 -8.46 10.33 15.85
C ALA A 243 -9.30 9.91 17.06
N PRO A 244 -9.43 8.59 17.37
CA PRO A 244 -10.19 8.13 18.52
C PRO A 244 -9.59 8.63 19.84
N TYR A 245 -10.47 8.95 20.79
CA TYR A 245 -10.14 9.45 22.14
C TYR A 245 -9.25 10.70 22.16
N MET A 246 -9.28 11.53 21.11
CA MET A 246 -8.54 12.80 21.08
C MET A 246 -9.22 13.86 21.95
N PRO A 247 -8.60 14.31 23.06
CA PRO A 247 -9.16 15.39 23.88
C PRO A 247 -9.15 16.72 23.11
N ASN A 248 -10.21 17.53 23.27
CA ASN A 248 -10.31 18.80 22.56
C ASN A 248 -9.14 19.74 22.83
N ALA A 249 -8.58 19.76 24.05
CA ALA A 249 -7.42 20.58 24.38
C ALA A 249 -6.16 20.15 23.63
N VAL A 250 -5.93 18.82 23.50
CA VAL A 250 -4.79 18.26 22.75
C VAL A 250 -4.97 18.53 21.25
N ARG A 251 -6.18 18.31 20.71
CA ARG A 251 -6.53 18.63 19.32
C ARG A 251 -6.23 20.09 18.99
N ALA A 252 -6.67 21.02 19.83
CA ALA A 252 -6.41 22.44 19.65
C ALA A 252 -4.93 22.79 19.72
N ALA A 253 -4.19 22.17 20.63
CA ALA A 253 -2.75 22.39 20.79
C ALA A 253 -1.96 21.88 19.57
N MET A 254 -2.28 20.65 19.09
CA MET A 254 -1.66 20.05 17.90
C MET A 254 -2.00 20.87 16.64
N GLY A 255 -3.28 21.24 16.47
CA GLY A 255 -3.70 22.10 15.35
C GLY A 255 -2.97 23.44 15.34
N SER A 256 -2.87 24.10 16.49
CA SER A 256 -2.13 25.38 16.62
C SER A 256 -0.62 25.18 16.36
N ALA A 257 -0.03 24.05 16.80
CA ALA A 257 1.37 23.74 16.52
C ALA A 257 1.58 23.53 15.01
N ALA A 258 0.67 22.82 14.34
CA ALA A 258 0.73 22.56 12.90
C ALA A 258 0.60 23.87 12.07
N VAL A 259 -0.30 24.76 12.46
CA VAL A 259 -0.43 26.08 11.80
C VAL A 259 0.86 26.89 11.96
N ARG A 260 1.43 26.98 13.18
CA ARG A 260 2.71 27.67 13.39
C ARG A 260 3.85 27.05 12.57
N ALA A 261 3.87 25.72 12.42
CA ALA A 261 4.86 25.03 11.60
C ALA A 261 4.78 25.46 10.13
N ALA A 262 3.57 25.47 9.59
CA ALA A 262 3.32 25.87 8.21
C ALA A 262 3.62 27.35 7.97
N GLU A 263 3.19 28.25 8.87
CA GLU A 263 3.46 29.69 8.80
C GLU A 263 4.96 30.00 8.86
N ALA A 264 5.74 29.28 9.69
CA ALA A 264 7.18 29.47 9.82
C ALA A 264 7.96 29.26 8.51
N ILE A 265 7.38 28.57 7.54
CA ILE A 265 7.99 28.31 6.22
C ILE A 265 7.23 28.97 5.07
N GLY A 266 6.24 29.83 5.35
CA GLY A 266 5.44 30.49 4.33
C GLY A 266 4.67 29.50 3.45
N TYR A 267 4.05 28.50 4.07
CA TYR A 267 3.42 27.38 3.36
C TYR A 267 2.18 27.80 2.56
N SER A 268 2.05 27.24 1.37
CA SER A 268 0.87 27.33 0.51
C SER A 268 0.45 25.94 0.06
N SER A 269 -0.83 25.78 -0.31
CA SER A 269 -1.42 24.50 -0.71
C SER A 269 -1.67 23.52 0.45
N ALA A 270 -2.02 22.28 0.14
CA ALA A 270 -2.23 21.19 1.11
C ALA A 270 -0.90 20.65 1.64
N GLY A 271 -0.81 20.40 2.92
CA GLY A 271 0.32 19.75 3.56
C GLY A 271 -0.09 19.08 4.86
N THR A 272 0.78 18.26 5.41
CA THR A 272 0.49 17.50 6.63
C THR A 272 1.65 17.54 7.59
N ILE A 273 1.36 17.85 8.85
CA ILE A 273 2.33 17.80 9.94
C ILE A 273 2.11 16.49 10.69
N GLU A 274 3.10 15.63 10.68
CA GLU A 274 3.08 14.34 11.36
C GLU A 274 3.65 14.43 12.77
N PHE A 275 2.95 13.84 13.73
CA PHE A 275 3.35 13.77 15.13
C PHE A 275 3.39 12.31 15.60
N ILE A 276 4.42 11.98 16.37
CA ILE A 276 4.40 10.80 17.22
C ILE A 276 3.78 11.19 18.55
N VAL A 277 2.83 10.40 19.01
CA VAL A 277 2.08 10.67 20.24
C VAL A 277 2.25 9.49 21.19
N ASP A 278 2.62 9.78 22.45
CA ASP A 278 2.70 8.75 23.49
C ASP A 278 1.30 8.29 23.90
N GLY A 279 0.96 7.07 23.49
CA GLY A 279 -0.32 6.40 23.76
C GLY A 279 -0.31 5.55 25.04
N SER A 280 0.76 5.58 25.86
CA SER A 280 0.86 4.77 27.09
C SER A 280 -0.16 5.14 28.15
N GLY A 281 -0.80 6.31 28.00
CA GLY A 281 -1.82 6.84 28.92
C GLY A 281 -2.80 7.75 28.21
N PRO A 282 -3.68 8.44 28.98
CA PRO A 282 -4.54 9.47 28.41
C PRO A 282 -3.72 10.59 27.74
N LEU A 283 -4.07 10.94 26.52
CA LEU A 283 -3.38 11.99 25.76
C LEU A 283 -3.45 13.34 26.52
N ASN A 284 -2.35 14.03 26.58
CA ASN A 284 -2.21 15.34 27.23
C ASN A 284 -1.33 16.27 26.40
N LEU A 285 -1.12 17.49 26.86
CA LEU A 285 -0.39 18.54 26.10
C LEU A 285 1.11 18.24 25.92
N ASP A 286 1.68 17.34 26.71
CA ASP A 286 3.09 16.97 26.69
C ASP A 286 3.32 15.62 26.00
N SER A 287 2.26 15.00 25.43
CA SER A 287 2.33 13.65 24.86
C SER A 287 2.61 13.61 23.34
N PHE A 288 2.75 14.74 22.66
CA PHE A 288 2.96 14.76 21.21
C PHE A 288 4.24 15.47 20.81
N TYR A 289 4.90 14.95 19.77
CA TYR A 289 6.17 15.46 19.26
C TYR A 289 6.18 15.44 17.73
N PHE A 290 6.68 16.50 17.12
CA PHE A 290 6.86 16.60 15.68
C PHE A 290 7.78 15.51 15.13
N MET A 291 7.37 14.84 14.08
CA MET A 291 8.16 13.88 13.33
C MET A 291 8.69 14.48 12.03
N GLU A 292 7.79 14.83 11.14
CA GLU A 292 8.11 15.39 9.82
C GLU A 292 6.91 16.16 9.26
N MET A 293 7.13 16.88 8.17
CA MET A 293 6.07 17.49 7.39
C MET A 293 6.12 16.93 5.97
N ASN A 294 4.99 16.44 5.50
CA ASN A 294 4.81 16.09 4.09
C ASN A 294 4.30 17.32 3.34
N THR A 295 5.14 17.82 2.44
CA THR A 295 4.90 19.06 1.68
C THR A 295 4.13 18.80 0.38
N ARG A 296 3.03 18.07 0.49
CA ARG A 296 2.18 17.63 -0.61
C ARG A 296 0.78 17.24 -0.12
N LEU A 297 -0.12 16.97 -1.05
CA LEU A 297 -1.36 16.29 -0.74
C LEU A 297 -1.05 14.86 -0.24
N GLN A 298 -1.70 14.40 0.82
CA GLN A 298 -1.52 13.06 1.36
C GLN A 298 -2.42 12.02 0.67
N VAL A 299 -1.99 10.76 0.70
CA VAL A 299 -2.80 9.63 0.18
C VAL A 299 -4.15 9.59 0.89
N GLU A 300 -4.13 9.72 2.21
CA GLU A 300 -5.26 9.62 3.15
C GLU A 300 -6.09 10.90 3.29
N HIS A 301 -5.92 11.89 2.38
CA HIS A 301 -6.74 13.11 2.41
C HIS A 301 -8.26 12.87 2.35
N PRO A 302 -8.76 11.77 1.72
CA PRO A 302 -10.19 11.53 1.62
C PRO A 302 -10.92 11.47 2.96
N VAL A 303 -10.32 10.90 4.02
CA VAL A 303 -11.00 10.85 5.33
C VAL A 303 -11.22 12.24 5.94
N THR A 304 -10.31 13.19 5.67
CA THR A 304 -10.47 14.59 6.06
C THR A 304 -11.56 15.28 5.24
N GLU A 305 -11.58 15.05 3.93
CA GLU A 305 -12.63 15.57 3.04
C GLU A 305 -14.02 15.12 3.48
N GLU A 306 -14.16 13.84 3.81
CA GLU A 306 -15.43 13.23 4.20
C GLU A 306 -16.01 13.87 5.47
N ILE A 307 -15.21 14.07 6.51
CA ILE A 307 -15.71 14.65 7.77
C ILE A 307 -15.95 16.16 7.68
N LEU A 308 -15.36 16.85 6.70
CA LEU A 308 -15.45 18.29 6.53
C LEU A 308 -16.39 18.72 5.40
N GLY A 309 -16.75 17.81 4.50
CA GLY A 309 -17.51 18.14 3.29
C GLY A 309 -16.73 19.08 2.37
N LEU A 310 -15.44 18.83 2.19
CA LEU A 310 -14.54 19.66 1.38
C LEU A 310 -13.90 18.83 0.26
N ASP A 311 -13.42 19.52 -0.78
CA ASP A 311 -12.53 18.96 -1.80
C ASP A 311 -11.18 19.69 -1.74
N LEU A 312 -10.14 19.00 -1.28
CA LEU A 312 -8.80 19.58 -1.11
C LEU A 312 -8.09 19.82 -2.44
N VAL A 313 -8.37 19.04 -3.48
CA VAL A 313 -7.84 19.26 -4.83
C VAL A 313 -8.45 20.54 -5.42
N ALA A 314 -9.76 20.74 -5.25
CA ALA A 314 -10.42 21.99 -5.66
C ALA A 314 -9.80 23.21 -4.94
N TRP A 315 -9.50 23.08 -3.65
CA TRP A 315 -8.82 24.14 -2.90
C TRP A 315 -7.41 24.39 -3.41
N GLN A 316 -6.65 23.33 -3.75
CA GLN A 316 -5.32 23.46 -4.34
C GLN A 316 -5.36 24.24 -5.66
N LEU A 317 -6.29 23.90 -6.55
CA LEU A 317 -6.44 24.56 -7.86
C LEU A 317 -6.86 26.05 -7.71
N ARG A 318 -7.75 26.35 -6.76
CA ARG A 318 -8.18 27.72 -6.47
C ARG A 318 -7.05 28.58 -5.92
N VAL A 319 -6.32 28.07 -4.91
CA VAL A 319 -5.19 28.78 -4.31
C VAL A 319 -4.05 28.96 -5.32
N ALA A 320 -3.75 27.94 -6.11
CA ALA A 320 -2.76 28.04 -7.20
C ALA A 320 -3.17 29.06 -8.29
N SER A 321 -4.47 29.29 -8.47
CA SER A 321 -5.01 30.35 -9.34
C SER A 321 -4.94 31.75 -8.71
N GLY A 322 -4.40 31.89 -7.47
CA GLY A 322 -4.23 33.18 -6.77
C GLY A 322 -5.41 33.55 -5.85
N GLU A 323 -6.36 32.63 -5.61
CA GLU A 323 -7.43 32.85 -4.63
C GLU A 323 -6.87 32.73 -3.20
N LYS A 324 -7.51 33.42 -2.26
CA LYS A 324 -7.29 33.23 -0.81
C LYS A 324 -7.92 31.93 -0.32
N LEU A 325 -7.58 31.55 0.91
CA LEU A 325 -8.22 30.43 1.58
C LEU A 325 -9.76 30.55 1.50
N PRO A 326 -10.46 29.49 1.04
CA PRO A 326 -11.91 29.51 0.88
C PRO A 326 -12.70 29.65 2.20
N LYS A 327 -12.07 29.29 3.33
CA LYS A 327 -12.66 29.35 4.68
C LYS A 327 -11.64 29.82 5.70
N THR A 328 -12.12 30.44 6.76
CA THR A 328 -11.36 30.76 7.97
C THR A 328 -11.33 29.58 8.94
N GLN A 329 -10.41 29.57 9.91
CA GLN A 329 -10.33 28.47 10.90
C GLN A 329 -11.64 28.27 11.67
N SER A 330 -12.36 29.35 11.99
CA SER A 330 -13.62 29.28 12.74
C SER A 330 -14.78 28.66 11.96
N GLU A 331 -14.70 28.61 10.63
CA GLU A 331 -15.69 28.00 9.75
C GLU A 331 -15.43 26.51 9.49
N ILE A 332 -14.28 26.01 9.96
CA ILE A 332 -13.95 24.58 9.81
C ILE A 332 -14.52 23.81 11.00
N VAL A 333 -15.53 23.01 10.71
CA VAL A 333 -16.20 22.14 11.69
C VAL A 333 -16.36 20.76 11.08
N PHE A 334 -15.89 19.73 11.79
CA PHE A 334 -16.08 18.36 11.33
C PHE A 334 -17.38 17.75 11.82
N GLN A 335 -17.88 16.77 11.07
CA GLN A 335 -19.08 16.00 11.41
C GLN A 335 -18.84 14.51 11.13
N GLY A 336 -19.28 13.65 12.06
CA GLY A 336 -19.17 12.21 11.89
C GLY A 336 -17.76 11.67 12.06
N HIS A 337 -17.51 10.56 11.41
CA HIS A 337 -16.26 9.82 11.43
C HIS A 337 -16.03 9.12 10.08
N SER A 338 -14.81 9.14 9.58
CA SER A 338 -14.45 8.46 8.33
C SER A 338 -13.24 7.56 8.54
N VAL A 339 -13.25 6.41 7.88
CA VAL A 339 -12.15 5.43 7.91
C VAL A 339 -11.81 5.04 6.49
N GLU A 340 -10.53 5.02 6.17
CA GLU A 340 -9.96 4.59 4.90
C GLU A 340 -9.11 3.35 5.11
N VAL A 341 -9.11 2.45 4.13
CA VAL A 341 -8.13 1.35 4.02
C VAL A 341 -7.49 1.36 2.65
N ARG A 342 -6.22 0.97 2.61
CA ARG A 342 -5.50 0.79 1.35
C ARG A 342 -5.56 -0.65 0.91
N LEU A 343 -6.26 -0.90 -0.19
CA LEU A 343 -6.35 -2.21 -0.83
C LEU A 343 -5.18 -2.38 -1.79
N TYR A 344 -4.30 -3.32 -1.48
CA TYR A 344 -3.09 -3.62 -2.24
C TYR A 344 -3.17 -4.99 -2.92
N ALA A 345 -2.55 -5.11 -4.10
CA ALA A 345 -2.25 -6.39 -4.73
C ALA A 345 -0.99 -6.99 -4.08
N GLU A 346 -1.16 -7.62 -2.93
CA GLU A 346 -0.10 -8.20 -2.10
C GLU A 346 -0.56 -9.54 -1.52
N ASP A 347 0.38 -10.46 -1.30
CA ASP A 347 0.11 -11.74 -0.63
C ASP A 347 0.50 -11.68 0.86
N PRO A 348 -0.46 -11.56 1.79
CA PRO A 348 -0.18 -11.53 3.23
C PRO A 348 0.49 -12.81 3.75
N GLN A 349 0.27 -13.96 3.10
CA GLN A 349 0.84 -15.25 3.49
C GLN A 349 2.35 -15.32 3.21
N VAL A 350 2.82 -14.53 2.24
CA VAL A 350 4.22 -14.50 1.83
C VAL A 350 4.77 -13.09 2.07
N GLU A 351 4.81 -12.68 3.34
CA GLU A 351 5.35 -11.39 3.79
C GLU A 351 4.85 -10.16 3.00
N PHE A 352 3.63 -10.21 2.50
CA PHE A 352 3.03 -9.16 1.66
C PHE A 352 3.82 -8.89 0.37
N LEU A 353 4.32 -9.93 -0.26
CA LEU A 353 4.92 -9.79 -1.58
C LEU A 353 3.89 -9.26 -2.58
N PRO A 354 4.28 -8.30 -3.45
CA PRO A 354 3.41 -7.81 -4.50
C PRO A 354 2.92 -8.93 -5.43
N SER A 355 1.64 -8.90 -5.75
CA SER A 355 1.00 -9.82 -6.68
C SER A 355 0.76 -9.15 -8.01
N ILE A 356 1.48 -9.58 -9.03
CA ILE A 356 1.42 -9.06 -10.39
C ILE A 356 0.43 -9.90 -11.20
N GLY A 357 -0.35 -9.28 -12.07
CA GLY A 357 -1.29 -10.00 -12.92
C GLY A 357 -2.43 -9.14 -13.44
N THR A 358 -3.26 -9.72 -14.29
CA THR A 358 -4.45 -9.07 -14.82
C THR A 358 -5.60 -9.17 -13.83
N LEU A 359 -6.28 -8.07 -13.59
CA LEU A 359 -7.52 -8.02 -12.81
C LEU A 359 -8.67 -8.59 -13.67
N HIS A 360 -8.87 -9.89 -13.63
CA HIS A 360 -9.92 -10.54 -14.42
C HIS A 360 -11.33 -10.15 -13.97
N HIS A 361 -11.47 -9.77 -12.70
CA HIS A 361 -12.72 -9.32 -12.11
C HIS A 361 -12.42 -8.34 -10.98
N LEU A 362 -13.12 -7.22 -10.97
CA LEU A 362 -13.01 -6.19 -9.94
C LEU A 362 -14.37 -5.51 -9.75
N ILE A 363 -15.00 -5.76 -8.61
CA ILE A 363 -16.23 -5.10 -8.17
C ILE A 363 -16.01 -4.64 -6.74
N PHE A 364 -16.15 -3.35 -6.49
CA PHE A 364 -16.10 -2.81 -5.14
C PHE A 364 -17.45 -2.93 -4.45
N GLY A 365 -17.43 -3.22 -3.16
CA GLY A 365 -18.64 -3.33 -2.35
C GLY A 365 -19.40 -1.99 -2.27
N PRO A 366 -20.73 -2.05 -2.17
CA PRO A 366 -21.57 -0.85 -2.19
C PRO A 366 -21.41 -0.01 -0.92
N GLY A 367 -21.67 1.30 -1.06
CA GLY A 367 -21.66 2.26 0.05
C GLY A 367 -20.29 2.73 0.49
N LEU A 368 -19.25 2.47 -0.31
CA LEU A 368 -17.92 2.99 -0.16
C LEU A 368 -17.67 4.16 -1.12
N ARG A 369 -16.91 5.15 -0.68
CA ARG A 369 -16.19 6.03 -1.58
C ARG A 369 -14.94 5.25 -2.04
N VAL A 370 -14.76 5.15 -3.33
CA VAL A 370 -13.67 4.39 -3.94
C VAL A 370 -12.77 5.34 -4.73
N GLU A 371 -11.51 5.41 -4.34
CA GLU A 371 -10.46 6.09 -5.10
C GLU A 371 -9.56 5.02 -5.72
N THR A 372 -9.66 4.84 -7.03
CA THR A 372 -8.96 3.79 -7.77
C THR A 372 -8.41 4.30 -9.10
N GLY A 373 -7.31 3.72 -9.54
CA GLY A 373 -6.71 3.94 -10.85
C GLY A 373 -6.71 2.70 -11.73
N VAL A 374 -7.50 1.69 -11.38
CA VAL A 374 -7.60 0.42 -12.12
C VAL A 374 -9.04 -0.05 -12.24
N GLN A 375 -9.30 -0.88 -13.24
CA GLN A 375 -10.59 -1.51 -13.54
C GLN A 375 -10.40 -2.97 -13.97
N THR A 376 -11.51 -3.69 -14.12
CA THR A 376 -11.47 -5.05 -14.69
C THR A 376 -10.78 -5.03 -16.06
N GLY A 377 -9.82 -5.93 -16.25
CA GLY A 377 -9.00 -6.05 -17.46
C GLY A 377 -7.63 -5.38 -17.36
N ASP A 378 -7.42 -4.49 -16.39
CA ASP A 378 -6.14 -3.83 -16.20
C ASP A 378 -5.06 -4.77 -15.65
N LEU A 379 -3.81 -4.48 -15.98
CA LEU A 379 -2.64 -5.19 -15.50
C LEU A 379 -2.03 -4.49 -14.27
N VAL A 380 -1.92 -5.18 -13.16
CA VAL A 380 -1.07 -4.78 -12.04
C VAL A 380 0.37 -5.08 -12.44
N SER A 381 1.14 -4.04 -12.78
CA SER A 381 2.50 -4.16 -13.32
C SER A 381 3.55 -4.23 -12.21
N PRO A 382 4.76 -4.74 -12.47
CA PRO A 382 5.86 -4.75 -11.49
C PRO A 382 6.57 -3.40 -11.32
N PHE A 383 6.19 -2.38 -12.10
CA PHE A 383 6.96 -1.13 -12.18
C PHE A 383 6.55 -0.09 -11.15
N TYR A 384 5.31 -0.18 -10.62
CA TYR A 384 4.72 0.84 -9.77
C TYR A 384 4.15 0.26 -8.48
N ASP A 385 3.67 1.14 -7.61
CA ASP A 385 3.01 0.77 -6.36
C ASP A 385 1.80 -0.15 -6.63
N PRO A 386 1.65 -1.28 -5.89
CA PRO A 386 0.59 -2.27 -6.12
C PRO A 386 -0.79 -1.86 -5.56
N MET A 387 -1.01 -0.61 -5.20
CA MET A 387 -2.29 -0.14 -4.66
C MET A 387 -3.38 -0.22 -5.73
N ILE A 388 -4.41 -1.03 -5.44
CA ILE A 388 -5.60 -1.19 -6.28
C ILE A 388 -6.57 -0.03 -6.04
N ALA A 389 -6.84 0.27 -4.78
CA ALA A 389 -7.79 1.31 -4.40
C ALA A 389 -7.59 1.75 -2.94
N LYS A 390 -8.10 2.95 -2.65
CA LYS A 390 -8.46 3.38 -1.31
C LYS A 390 -9.97 3.18 -1.15
N LEU A 391 -10.38 2.51 -0.09
CA LEU A 391 -11.78 2.26 0.22
C LEU A 391 -12.14 3.03 1.48
N ILE A 392 -13.07 3.97 1.36
CA ILE A 392 -13.42 4.91 2.41
C ILE A 392 -14.89 4.73 2.79
N ALA A 393 -15.17 4.73 4.09
CA ALA A 393 -16.52 4.73 4.60
C ALA A 393 -16.70 5.79 5.69
N THR A 394 -17.84 6.50 5.61
CA THR A 394 -18.19 7.58 6.53
C THR A 394 -19.47 7.24 7.27
N GLY A 395 -19.56 7.62 8.55
CA GLY A 395 -20.73 7.43 9.39
C GLY A 395 -20.92 8.59 10.36
N PRO A 396 -22.10 8.68 11.02
CA PRO A 396 -22.33 9.67 12.07
C PRO A 396 -21.41 9.47 13.28
N ASP A 397 -20.88 8.27 13.43
CA ASP A 397 -19.92 7.86 14.48
C ASP A 397 -18.96 6.81 13.94
N ARG A 398 -17.89 6.53 14.72
CA ARG A 398 -16.85 5.56 14.38
C ARG A 398 -17.39 4.15 14.15
N ALA A 399 -18.29 3.69 15.00
CA ALA A 399 -18.83 2.33 14.91
C ALA A 399 -19.60 2.13 13.59
N THR A 400 -20.40 3.10 13.20
CA THR A 400 -21.13 3.09 11.93
C THR A 400 -20.19 3.14 10.72
N ALA A 401 -19.14 3.98 10.76
CA ALA A 401 -18.15 4.05 9.70
C ALA A 401 -17.43 2.69 9.51
N LEU A 402 -16.98 2.07 10.61
CA LEU A 402 -16.34 0.75 10.60
C LEU A 402 -17.26 -0.35 10.08
N GLN A 403 -18.54 -0.37 10.50
CA GLN A 403 -19.51 -1.36 10.00
C GLN A 403 -19.74 -1.23 8.49
N ARG A 404 -19.85 0.01 7.98
CA ARG A 404 -19.99 0.27 6.54
C ARG A 404 -18.75 -0.19 5.77
N LEU A 405 -17.57 0.13 6.27
CA LEU A 405 -16.30 -0.28 5.65
C LEU A 405 -16.14 -1.80 5.61
N LEU A 406 -16.37 -2.48 6.73
CA LEU A 406 -16.34 -3.94 6.81
C LEU A 406 -17.34 -4.60 5.86
N ARG A 407 -18.57 -4.07 5.78
CA ARG A 407 -19.58 -4.58 4.84
C ARG A 407 -19.11 -4.40 3.39
N GLY A 408 -18.59 -3.23 3.05
CA GLY A 408 -18.08 -2.96 1.71
C GLY A 408 -16.92 -3.87 1.34
N LEU A 409 -15.94 -4.04 2.25
CA LEU A 409 -14.80 -4.95 2.03
C LEU A 409 -15.24 -6.40 1.82
N LYS A 410 -16.16 -6.91 2.65
CA LYS A 410 -16.69 -8.28 2.51
C LYS A 410 -17.40 -8.53 1.19
N LEU A 411 -17.99 -7.50 0.60
CA LEU A 411 -18.69 -7.56 -0.69
C LEU A 411 -17.80 -7.17 -1.87
N THR A 412 -16.56 -6.78 -1.63
CA THR A 412 -15.57 -6.48 -2.68
C THR A 412 -15.07 -7.79 -3.27
N GLN A 413 -15.12 -7.90 -4.60
CA GLN A 413 -14.77 -9.09 -5.37
C GLN A 413 -13.58 -8.80 -6.28
N ILE A 414 -12.52 -9.59 -6.15
CA ILE A 414 -11.29 -9.40 -6.92
C ILE A 414 -10.80 -10.76 -7.42
N ALA A 415 -10.58 -10.90 -8.72
CA ALA A 415 -9.97 -12.09 -9.29
C ALA A 415 -8.81 -11.72 -10.22
N GLY A 416 -7.73 -12.51 -10.17
CA GLY A 416 -6.55 -12.35 -11.01
C GLY A 416 -5.26 -12.11 -10.22
N VAL A 417 -5.34 -11.39 -9.12
CA VAL A 417 -4.21 -11.11 -8.21
C VAL A 417 -4.56 -11.48 -6.78
N LYS A 418 -3.56 -11.78 -5.97
CA LYS A 418 -3.73 -11.86 -4.51
C LYS A 418 -3.79 -10.45 -3.92
N THR A 419 -4.57 -10.28 -2.86
CA THR A 419 -4.76 -8.97 -2.22
C THR A 419 -4.71 -9.07 -0.71
N ASN A 420 -4.51 -7.92 -0.06
CA ASN A 420 -4.58 -7.80 1.40
C ASN A 420 -6.01 -7.67 1.95
N ARG A 421 -7.07 -7.90 1.13
CA ARG A 421 -8.47 -7.72 1.50
C ARG A 421 -8.86 -8.43 2.80
N ASP A 422 -8.54 -9.72 2.91
CA ASP A 422 -8.95 -10.53 4.06
C ASP A 422 -8.15 -10.16 5.33
N PHE A 423 -6.87 -9.82 5.17
CA PHE A 423 -6.08 -9.20 6.22
C PHE A 423 -6.70 -7.88 6.72
N LEU A 424 -7.16 -7.01 5.82
CA LEU A 424 -7.86 -5.77 6.20
C LEU A 424 -9.14 -6.04 6.99
N ILE A 425 -9.92 -7.05 6.60
CA ILE A 425 -11.13 -7.45 7.32
C ILE A 425 -10.77 -7.91 8.75
N SER A 426 -9.74 -8.76 8.89
CA SER A 426 -9.27 -9.24 10.19
C SER A 426 -8.75 -8.09 11.06
N LEU A 427 -7.96 -7.17 10.49
CA LEU A 427 -7.42 -6.00 11.17
C LEU A 427 -8.54 -5.07 11.68
N LEU A 428 -9.54 -4.78 10.86
CA LEU A 428 -10.67 -3.94 11.25
C LEU A 428 -11.57 -4.59 12.32
N GLN A 429 -11.56 -5.92 12.41
CA GLN A 429 -12.28 -6.69 13.44
C GLN A 429 -11.45 -6.94 14.70
N HIS A 430 -10.17 -6.53 14.71
CA HIS A 430 -9.31 -6.71 15.86
C HIS A 430 -9.87 -5.98 17.10
N PRO A 431 -9.93 -6.63 18.28
CA PRO A 431 -10.56 -6.06 19.47
C PRO A 431 -9.99 -4.69 19.89
N GLU A 432 -8.67 -4.52 19.87
CA GLU A 432 -8.02 -3.24 20.22
C GLU A 432 -8.39 -2.14 19.22
N PHE A 433 -8.45 -2.46 17.91
CA PHE A 433 -8.86 -1.50 16.90
C PHE A 433 -10.34 -1.14 17.01
N MET A 434 -11.21 -2.13 17.20
CA MET A 434 -12.66 -1.91 17.36
C MET A 434 -12.97 -0.94 18.50
N VAL A 435 -12.27 -1.05 19.64
CA VAL A 435 -12.44 -0.13 20.77
C VAL A 435 -11.63 1.16 20.65
N GLY A 436 -10.82 1.34 19.60
CA GLY A 436 -10.01 2.54 19.37
C GLY A 436 -8.78 2.66 20.30
N LYS A 437 -8.30 1.56 20.88
CA LYS A 437 -7.12 1.49 21.74
C LYS A 437 -6.01 0.70 21.06
N PHE A 438 -5.30 1.30 20.17
CA PHE A 438 -4.25 0.69 19.35
C PHE A 438 -3.05 1.62 19.21
N ASP A 439 -1.93 1.06 18.82
CA ASP A 439 -0.66 1.74 18.60
C ASP A 439 0.00 1.25 17.30
N THR A 440 1.15 1.84 16.95
CA THR A 440 1.90 1.48 15.73
C THR A 440 2.47 0.05 15.75
N GLY A 441 2.46 -0.62 16.88
CA GLY A 441 2.95 -2.00 17.05
C GLY A 441 1.89 -3.08 16.85
N LEU A 442 0.59 -2.73 16.77
CA LEU A 442 -0.50 -3.70 16.76
C LEU A 442 -0.34 -4.77 15.68
N ILE A 443 -0.12 -4.36 14.44
CA ILE A 443 0.03 -5.31 13.33
C ILE A 443 1.23 -6.23 13.57
N GLY A 444 2.36 -5.68 14.04
CA GLY A 444 3.56 -6.49 14.29
C GLY A 444 3.39 -7.55 15.37
N ARG A 445 2.61 -7.25 16.42
CA ARG A 445 2.34 -8.18 17.53
C ARG A 445 1.42 -9.33 17.11
N ASP A 446 0.35 -9.02 16.38
CA ASP A 446 -0.76 -9.94 16.19
C ASP A 446 -0.94 -10.40 14.74
N LEU A 447 0.04 -10.10 13.86
CA LEU A 447 0.01 -10.45 12.44
C LEU A 447 -0.31 -11.93 12.17
N PRO A 448 0.29 -12.93 12.88
CA PRO A 448 0.01 -14.34 12.60
C PRO A 448 -1.48 -14.68 12.68
N ALA A 449 -2.18 -14.14 13.68
CA ALA A 449 -3.62 -14.37 13.84
C ALA A 449 -4.46 -13.63 12.77
N MET A 450 -3.97 -12.49 12.28
CA MET A 450 -4.69 -11.70 11.26
C MET A 450 -4.61 -12.30 9.85
N ILE A 451 -3.62 -13.13 9.59
CA ILE A 451 -3.40 -13.78 8.29
C ILE A 451 -3.71 -15.29 8.30
N GLU A 452 -4.21 -15.82 9.41
CA GLU A 452 -4.63 -17.22 9.49
C GLU A 452 -5.75 -17.49 8.49
N VAL A 453 -5.62 -18.57 7.70
CA VAL A 453 -6.59 -18.96 6.68
C VAL A 453 -7.23 -20.27 7.08
N THR A 454 -8.56 -20.31 7.11
CA THR A 454 -9.30 -21.56 7.40
C THR A 454 -9.31 -22.47 6.18
N PRO A 455 -9.28 -23.82 6.35
CA PRO A 455 -9.41 -24.75 5.24
C PRO A 455 -10.79 -24.61 4.56
N PRO A 456 -10.89 -24.82 3.23
CA PRO A 456 -12.17 -24.79 2.54
C PRO A 456 -13.10 -25.91 2.99
N SER A 457 -14.38 -25.59 3.13
CA SER A 457 -15.44 -26.56 3.44
C SER A 457 -15.74 -27.48 2.26
N SER A 458 -16.34 -28.65 2.52
CA SER A 458 -16.81 -29.55 1.43
C SER A 458 -17.80 -28.86 0.48
N GLN A 459 -18.56 -27.88 0.96
CA GLN A 459 -19.49 -27.09 0.17
C GLN A 459 -18.76 -26.15 -0.80
N GLU A 460 -17.68 -25.50 -0.34
CA GLU A 460 -16.83 -24.63 -1.19
C GLU A 460 -16.09 -25.45 -2.26
N TRP A 461 -15.54 -26.61 -1.90
CA TRP A 461 -14.95 -27.54 -2.85
C TRP A 461 -15.96 -28.00 -3.91
N ALA A 462 -17.17 -28.37 -3.49
CA ALA A 462 -18.22 -28.82 -4.39
C ALA A 462 -18.68 -27.70 -5.34
N LEU A 463 -18.85 -26.49 -4.85
CA LEU A 463 -19.21 -25.34 -5.67
C LEU A 463 -18.09 -25.01 -6.66
N ALA A 464 -16.83 -25.01 -6.20
CA ALA A 464 -15.69 -24.75 -7.06
C ALA A 464 -15.56 -25.80 -8.19
N ALA A 465 -15.82 -27.07 -7.90
CA ALA A 465 -15.80 -28.12 -8.89
C ALA A 465 -16.86 -27.91 -10.00
N LEU A 466 -18.06 -27.46 -9.65
CA LEU A 466 -19.09 -27.17 -10.65
C LEU A 466 -18.74 -25.93 -11.48
N VAL A 467 -18.21 -24.89 -10.85
CA VAL A 467 -17.80 -23.66 -11.55
C VAL A 467 -16.65 -23.93 -12.53
N SER A 468 -15.69 -24.78 -12.15
CA SER A 468 -14.55 -25.15 -13.00
C SER A 468 -14.92 -25.93 -14.26
N MET A 469 -16.12 -26.52 -14.30
CA MET A 469 -16.61 -27.24 -15.47
C MET A 469 -17.13 -26.32 -16.58
N GLU A 470 -17.19 -25.01 -16.36
CA GLU A 470 -17.67 -24.00 -17.32
C GLU A 470 -19.01 -24.38 -17.97
N LEU A 471 -19.91 -24.94 -17.17
CA LEU A 471 -21.23 -25.31 -17.65
C LEU A 471 -22.01 -24.09 -18.12
N SER A 472 -22.94 -24.29 -19.06
CA SER A 472 -23.80 -23.21 -19.55
C SER A 472 -24.46 -22.45 -18.39
N THR A 473 -24.56 -21.14 -18.53
CA THR A 473 -25.27 -20.25 -17.60
C THR A 473 -26.78 -20.16 -17.92
N LEU A 474 -27.25 -20.83 -18.97
CA LEU A 474 -28.65 -20.86 -19.37
C LEU A 474 -29.32 -22.14 -18.86
N ALA A 475 -30.29 -22.00 -17.98
CA ALA A 475 -31.01 -23.17 -17.40
C ALA A 475 -31.58 -24.13 -18.46
N GLN A 476 -32.05 -23.60 -19.61
CA GLN A 476 -32.57 -24.41 -20.71
C GLN A 476 -31.50 -25.30 -21.36
N GLU A 477 -30.26 -24.84 -21.45
CA GLU A 477 -29.16 -25.63 -21.99
C GLU A 477 -28.67 -26.69 -21.00
N LEU A 478 -28.87 -26.46 -19.70
CA LEU A 478 -28.53 -27.42 -18.66
C LEU A 478 -29.47 -28.63 -18.59
N GLU A 479 -30.70 -28.51 -19.10
CA GLU A 479 -31.71 -29.59 -19.00
C GLU A 479 -31.22 -30.95 -19.54
N PHE A 480 -30.39 -30.94 -20.58
CA PHE A 480 -29.84 -32.13 -21.22
C PHE A 480 -28.43 -32.49 -20.72
N GLN A 481 -27.80 -31.67 -19.90
CA GLN A 481 -26.48 -31.98 -19.36
C GLN A 481 -26.59 -33.08 -18.30
N GLY A 482 -25.69 -34.06 -18.38
CA GLY A 482 -25.71 -35.22 -17.50
C GLY A 482 -26.83 -36.20 -17.81
N PHE A 483 -27.56 -36.05 -18.95
CA PHE A 483 -28.55 -37.01 -19.35
C PHE A 483 -27.90 -38.39 -19.60
N SER A 484 -28.45 -39.40 -18.97
CA SER A 484 -28.00 -40.78 -19.11
C SER A 484 -29.20 -41.73 -19.04
N ILE A 485 -29.21 -42.76 -19.91
CA ILE A 485 -30.32 -43.71 -20.01
C ILE A 485 -30.30 -44.75 -18.87
N PHE A 486 -29.12 -45.15 -18.40
CA PHE A 486 -28.98 -46.26 -17.45
C PHE A 486 -28.34 -45.85 -16.12
N THR A 487 -27.18 -45.22 -16.14
CA THR A 487 -26.45 -44.80 -14.94
C THR A 487 -26.14 -43.32 -14.99
N PRO A 488 -26.23 -42.56 -13.86
CA PRO A 488 -25.83 -41.16 -13.83
C PRO A 488 -24.42 -40.99 -14.35
N SER A 489 -24.20 -39.98 -15.20
CA SER A 489 -22.86 -39.59 -15.61
C SER A 489 -22.09 -39.13 -14.39
N ARG A 490 -20.91 -39.67 -14.17
CA ARG A 490 -20.02 -39.26 -13.08
C ARG A 490 -18.73 -38.68 -13.68
N GLN A 491 -18.52 -37.42 -13.52
CA GLN A 491 -17.33 -36.72 -13.99
C GLN A 491 -16.34 -36.50 -12.84
N GLN A 492 -15.06 -36.44 -13.15
CA GLN A 492 -13.99 -36.21 -12.18
C GLN A 492 -13.38 -34.83 -12.42
N VAL A 493 -13.23 -34.08 -11.36
CA VAL A 493 -12.60 -32.77 -11.36
C VAL A 493 -11.47 -32.78 -10.34
N VAL A 494 -10.28 -32.34 -10.74
CA VAL A 494 -9.15 -32.17 -9.84
C VAL A 494 -9.01 -30.67 -9.55
N LEU A 495 -9.01 -30.31 -8.29
CA LEU A 495 -8.79 -28.96 -7.82
C LEU A 495 -7.68 -28.92 -6.79
N LEU A 496 -6.94 -27.84 -6.78
CA LEU A 496 -5.93 -27.51 -5.78
C LEU A 496 -6.33 -26.23 -5.06
N CYS A 497 -6.34 -26.24 -3.73
CA CYS A 497 -6.52 -25.04 -2.92
C CYS A 497 -5.51 -25.06 -1.78
N GLN A 498 -4.71 -24.02 -1.66
CA GLN A 498 -3.55 -24.00 -0.77
C GLN A 498 -2.62 -25.19 -1.11
N ASP A 499 -2.28 -26.04 -0.14
CA ASP A 499 -1.44 -27.23 -0.34
C ASP A 499 -2.26 -28.53 -0.50
N GLU A 500 -3.59 -28.43 -0.57
CA GLU A 500 -4.48 -29.58 -0.64
C GLU A 500 -5.00 -29.79 -2.06
N THR A 501 -4.77 -30.99 -2.61
CA THR A 501 -5.32 -31.41 -3.90
C THR A 501 -6.43 -32.41 -3.67
N LYS A 502 -7.61 -32.20 -4.29
CA LYS A 502 -8.74 -33.13 -4.20
C LYS A 502 -9.23 -33.60 -5.56
N LEU A 503 -9.54 -34.90 -5.63
CA LEU A 503 -10.28 -35.50 -6.73
C LEU A 503 -11.77 -35.51 -6.35
N ILE A 504 -12.57 -34.73 -7.05
CA ILE A 504 -13.98 -34.49 -6.76
C ILE A 504 -14.82 -35.16 -7.81
N HIS A 505 -15.86 -35.85 -7.37
CA HIS A 505 -16.79 -36.54 -8.27
C HIS A 505 -18.09 -35.75 -8.42
N VAL A 506 -18.43 -35.38 -9.65
CA VAL A 506 -19.62 -34.61 -9.98
C VAL A 506 -20.61 -35.45 -10.78
N SER A 507 -21.84 -35.52 -10.30
CA SER A 507 -22.97 -36.13 -11.01
C SER A 507 -24.01 -35.06 -11.31
N LEU A 508 -24.27 -34.82 -12.59
CA LEU A 508 -25.23 -33.83 -13.09
C LEU A 508 -26.55 -34.46 -13.49
N LYS A 509 -27.64 -33.75 -13.22
CA LYS A 509 -28.98 -34.10 -13.72
C LYS A 509 -29.74 -32.77 -13.99
N GLY A 510 -29.56 -32.25 -15.19
CA GLY A 510 -30.11 -30.93 -15.56
C GLY A 510 -29.60 -29.84 -14.61
N VAL A 511 -30.54 -29.12 -14.02
CA VAL A 511 -30.25 -27.99 -13.08
C VAL A 511 -29.89 -28.47 -11.66
N ARG A 512 -29.65 -29.76 -11.45
CA ARG A 512 -29.26 -30.34 -10.16
C ARG A 512 -27.92 -31.05 -10.29
N ALA A 513 -27.09 -30.88 -9.26
CA ALA A 513 -25.84 -31.59 -9.14
C ALA A 513 -25.71 -32.26 -7.76
N SER A 514 -25.04 -33.41 -7.77
CA SER A 514 -24.60 -34.13 -6.58
C SER A 514 -23.09 -34.26 -6.67
N VAL A 515 -22.38 -33.66 -5.74
CA VAL A 515 -20.92 -33.58 -5.73
C VAL A 515 -20.40 -34.31 -4.50
N GLU A 516 -19.53 -35.28 -4.71
CA GLU A 516 -18.89 -36.03 -3.64
C GLU A 516 -17.47 -35.49 -3.41
N VAL A 517 -17.23 -35.02 -2.19
CA VAL A 517 -15.96 -34.47 -1.69
C VAL A 517 -15.57 -35.28 -0.45
N ASP A 518 -14.51 -36.08 -0.51
CA ASP A 518 -14.01 -36.92 0.59
C ASP A 518 -15.12 -37.78 1.26
N GLY A 519 -15.98 -38.37 0.45
CA GLY A 519 -17.12 -39.21 0.92
C GLY A 519 -18.33 -38.39 1.39
N THR A 520 -18.25 -37.06 1.45
CA THR A 520 -19.39 -36.19 1.76
C THR A 520 -20.12 -35.81 0.47
N ILE A 521 -21.42 -36.05 0.42
CA ILE A 521 -22.27 -35.68 -0.72
C ILE A 521 -22.88 -34.31 -0.49
N VAL A 522 -22.54 -33.35 -1.35
CA VAL A 522 -23.10 -32.01 -1.38
C VAL A 522 -24.09 -31.91 -2.54
N SER A 523 -25.32 -31.48 -2.24
CA SER A 523 -26.35 -31.24 -3.26
C SER A 523 -26.35 -29.75 -3.66
N LEU A 524 -26.33 -29.49 -4.97
CA LEU A 524 -26.40 -28.15 -5.53
C LEU A 524 -27.53 -28.07 -6.57
N HIS A 525 -28.04 -26.87 -6.76
CA HIS A 525 -28.99 -26.59 -7.84
C HIS A 525 -28.64 -25.25 -8.51
N PHE A 526 -28.94 -25.21 -9.78
CA PHE A 526 -28.76 -23.98 -10.58
C PHE A 526 -29.93 -23.02 -10.34
N VAL A 527 -29.62 -21.78 -9.99
CA VAL A 527 -30.60 -20.72 -9.69
C VAL A 527 -30.19 -19.48 -10.43
N GLU A 528 -31.11 -18.93 -11.20
CA GLU A 528 -30.88 -17.71 -11.98
C GLU A 528 -29.65 -17.80 -12.91
N GLN A 529 -28.48 -17.42 -12.45
CA GLN A 529 -27.25 -17.42 -13.25
C GLN A 529 -26.08 -18.15 -12.57
N GLY A 530 -26.35 -19.03 -11.60
CA GLY A 530 -25.26 -19.72 -10.90
C GLY A 530 -25.68 -20.93 -10.08
N TRP A 531 -24.69 -21.70 -9.70
CA TRP A 531 -24.86 -22.85 -8.82
C TRP A 531 -24.94 -22.42 -7.36
N ARG A 532 -25.84 -23.04 -6.60
CA ARG A 532 -26.03 -22.80 -5.17
C ARG A 532 -26.13 -24.10 -4.40
N VAL A 533 -25.44 -24.18 -3.27
CA VAL A 533 -25.61 -25.30 -2.32
C VAL A 533 -27.00 -25.24 -1.74
N VAL A 534 -27.65 -26.41 -1.66
CA VAL A 534 -29.04 -26.53 -1.13
C VAL A 534 -29.06 -26.11 0.34
N GLY A 535 -29.91 -25.14 0.67
CA GLY A 535 -30.04 -24.60 2.02
C GLY A 535 -29.12 -23.43 2.35
N GLU A 536 -28.20 -23.07 1.46
CA GLU A 536 -27.24 -21.96 1.67
C GLU A 536 -27.58 -20.71 0.82
N LEU A 537 -26.97 -19.60 1.15
CA LEU A 537 -27.02 -18.39 0.33
C LEU A 537 -26.18 -18.59 -0.95
N GLN A 538 -26.54 -17.85 -1.98
CA GLN A 538 -25.76 -17.84 -3.22
C GLN A 538 -24.42 -17.15 -3.01
N ILE A 539 -23.33 -17.82 -3.38
CA ILE A 539 -21.98 -17.28 -3.37
C ILE A 539 -21.67 -16.76 -4.77
N ALA A 540 -21.16 -15.54 -4.87
CA ALA A 540 -20.66 -15.04 -6.13
C ALA A 540 -19.38 -15.79 -6.52
N THR A 541 -19.26 -16.14 -7.79
CA THR A 541 -18.15 -16.96 -8.30
C THR A 541 -17.64 -16.41 -9.62
N VAL A 542 -16.35 -16.58 -9.86
CA VAL A 542 -15.71 -16.26 -11.14
C VAL A 542 -14.77 -17.40 -11.52
N PHE A 543 -14.78 -17.80 -12.78
CA PHE A 543 -13.76 -18.65 -13.38
C PHE A 543 -12.92 -17.85 -14.35
N ALA A 544 -11.63 -17.77 -14.11
CA ALA A 544 -10.70 -17.04 -14.96
C ALA A 544 -9.29 -17.63 -14.85
N ALA A 545 -8.57 -17.69 -15.95
CA ALA A 545 -7.18 -18.17 -16.03
C ALA A 545 -6.97 -19.54 -15.32
N ARG A 546 -7.93 -20.49 -15.53
CA ARG A 546 -7.95 -21.82 -14.90
C ARG A 546 -7.99 -21.80 -13.37
N LYS A 547 -8.61 -20.76 -12.81
CA LYS A 547 -8.85 -20.62 -11.37
C LYS A 547 -10.33 -20.34 -11.11
N VAL A 548 -10.85 -20.94 -10.07
CA VAL A 548 -12.17 -20.62 -9.53
C VAL A 548 -12.00 -19.71 -8.33
N TYR A 549 -12.66 -18.57 -8.36
CA TYR A 549 -12.74 -17.63 -7.26
C TYR A 549 -14.12 -17.71 -6.62
N LEU A 550 -14.18 -17.97 -5.33
CA LEU A 550 -15.40 -17.92 -4.52
C LEU A 550 -15.30 -16.70 -3.59
N PHE A 551 -16.28 -15.81 -3.69
CA PHE A 551 -16.34 -14.60 -2.87
C PHE A 551 -17.21 -14.85 -1.64
N THR A 552 -16.65 -15.59 -0.69
CA THR A 552 -17.21 -15.85 0.64
C THR A 552 -16.73 -14.80 1.65
N ALA A 553 -16.94 -15.04 2.94
CA ALA A 553 -16.39 -14.18 3.99
C ALA A 553 -14.86 -14.04 3.87
N GLU A 554 -14.17 -15.17 3.59
CA GLU A 554 -12.79 -15.23 3.15
C GLU A 554 -12.78 -15.56 1.65
N MET A 555 -11.99 -14.89 0.86
CA MET A 555 -11.88 -15.16 -0.58
C MET A 555 -11.16 -16.50 -0.80
N ARG A 556 -11.79 -17.42 -1.55
CA ARG A 556 -11.22 -18.72 -1.88
C ARG A 556 -10.79 -18.77 -3.33
N VAL A 557 -9.61 -19.33 -3.57
CA VAL A 557 -9.08 -19.53 -4.91
C VAL A 557 -8.73 -21.00 -5.08
N PHE A 558 -9.32 -21.65 -6.09
CA PHE A 558 -9.05 -23.04 -6.44
C PHE A 558 -8.38 -23.08 -7.81
N ASP A 559 -7.18 -23.62 -7.87
CA ASP A 559 -6.49 -23.89 -9.12
C ASP A 559 -7.08 -25.13 -9.80
N CYS A 560 -7.24 -25.05 -11.13
CA CYS A 560 -7.69 -26.14 -11.98
C CYS A 560 -6.50 -26.65 -12.81
N PRO A 561 -5.73 -27.65 -12.31
CA PRO A 561 -4.55 -28.17 -13.01
C PRO A 561 -4.90 -28.62 -14.42
N ASP A 562 -4.02 -28.39 -15.39
CA ASP A 562 -4.17 -28.95 -16.72
C ASP A 562 -3.75 -30.41 -16.72
N PRO A 563 -4.65 -31.38 -17.03
CA PRO A 563 -4.28 -32.76 -17.09
C PRO A 563 -3.21 -33.09 -18.16
N LEU A 564 -3.04 -32.19 -19.13
CA LEU A 564 -2.09 -32.34 -20.22
C LEU A 564 -0.79 -31.54 -19.97
N ASP A 565 -0.74 -30.74 -18.93
CA ASP A 565 0.47 -30.01 -18.57
C ASP A 565 1.45 -30.90 -17.84
N HIS A 566 2.36 -31.53 -18.60
CA HIS A 566 3.48 -32.33 -18.09
C HIS A 566 4.68 -31.45 -17.66
N THR A 567 4.58 -30.13 -17.76
CA THR A 567 5.59 -29.20 -17.30
C THR A 567 5.45 -28.85 -15.81
N ALA A 568 4.59 -29.62 -15.06
CA ALA A 568 4.60 -29.57 -13.61
C ALA A 568 6.05 -29.66 -13.16
N SER A 569 6.62 -28.50 -12.90
CA SER A 569 8.01 -28.25 -12.60
C SER A 569 8.54 -29.35 -11.69
N VAL A 570 9.53 -30.04 -12.15
CA VAL A 570 10.53 -30.60 -11.25
C VAL A 570 10.99 -29.42 -10.41
N LYS A 571 10.38 -29.21 -9.23
CA LYS A 571 11.00 -28.41 -8.18
C LYS A 571 12.33 -29.09 -7.98
N SER A 572 13.39 -28.56 -8.57
CA SER A 572 14.74 -29.04 -8.27
C SER A 572 14.92 -28.78 -6.78
N ASP A 573 15.03 -29.84 -6.00
CA ASP A 573 15.35 -29.73 -4.58
C ASP A 573 16.55 -28.79 -4.45
N GLY A 574 16.37 -27.69 -3.70
CA GLY A 574 17.42 -26.69 -3.48
C GLY A 574 17.50 -25.52 -4.47
N ALA A 575 16.60 -25.38 -5.46
CA ALA A 575 16.58 -24.20 -6.33
C ALA A 575 15.93 -22.99 -5.63
N ILE A 576 16.65 -21.89 -5.60
CA ILE A 576 16.13 -20.58 -5.19
C ILE A 576 15.66 -19.85 -6.44
N THR A 577 14.36 -19.60 -6.52
CA THR A 577 13.73 -18.94 -7.66
C THR A 577 13.27 -17.54 -7.30
N ALA A 578 13.21 -16.65 -8.30
CA ALA A 578 12.64 -15.33 -8.14
C ALA A 578 11.12 -15.44 -7.91
N PRO A 579 10.60 -14.94 -6.78
CA PRO A 579 9.16 -15.00 -6.49
C PRO A 579 8.33 -14.07 -7.38
N MET A 580 8.98 -13.08 -7.98
CA MET A 580 8.38 -12.07 -8.86
C MET A 580 9.44 -11.52 -9.82
N PRO A 581 9.05 -10.86 -10.91
CA PRO A 581 9.99 -10.10 -11.73
C PRO A 581 10.60 -8.95 -10.92
N GLY A 582 11.90 -8.75 -11.06
CA GLY A 582 12.59 -7.69 -10.30
C GLY A 582 14.04 -7.54 -10.71
N LEU A 583 14.70 -6.57 -10.10
CA LEU A 583 16.12 -6.29 -10.28
C LEU A 583 16.95 -6.90 -9.15
N VAL A 584 17.95 -7.68 -9.49
CA VAL A 584 18.91 -8.20 -8.52
C VAL A 584 19.77 -7.06 -7.99
N LYS A 585 19.64 -6.72 -6.71
CA LYS A 585 20.42 -5.65 -6.07
C LYS A 585 21.73 -6.13 -5.50
N GLN A 586 21.73 -7.33 -4.94
CA GLN A 586 22.91 -7.88 -4.28
C GLN A 586 22.89 -9.40 -4.30
N VAL A 587 24.06 -9.99 -4.50
CA VAL A 587 24.30 -11.43 -4.38
C VAL A 587 25.28 -11.64 -3.23
N PHE A 588 24.88 -12.39 -2.19
CA PHE A 588 25.66 -12.57 -0.95
C PHE A 588 26.56 -13.79 -0.98
N VAL A 589 26.36 -14.68 -1.94
CA VAL A 589 27.03 -15.98 -1.96
C VAL A 589 27.93 -16.14 -3.20
N SER A 590 28.88 -17.04 -3.07
CA SER A 590 29.79 -17.43 -4.16
C SER A 590 29.63 -18.93 -4.47
N LEU A 591 29.99 -19.31 -5.69
CA LEU A 591 29.96 -20.71 -6.11
C LEU A 591 30.84 -21.56 -5.18
N GLY A 592 30.31 -22.69 -4.69
CA GLY A 592 30.97 -23.58 -3.76
C GLY A 592 30.93 -23.16 -2.28
N GLN A 593 30.29 -22.03 -1.95
CA GLN A 593 30.14 -21.57 -0.57
C GLN A 593 29.11 -22.44 0.18
N GLU A 594 29.46 -22.81 1.41
CA GLU A 594 28.48 -23.42 2.34
C GLU A 594 27.59 -22.36 2.94
N VAL A 595 26.29 -22.68 3.08
CA VAL A 595 25.28 -21.81 3.65
C VAL A 595 24.47 -22.57 4.69
N ALA A 596 24.10 -21.88 5.75
CA ALA A 596 23.16 -22.36 6.76
C ALA A 596 21.73 -21.99 6.40
N GLN A 597 20.76 -22.72 6.98
CA GLN A 597 19.34 -22.36 6.86
C GLN A 597 19.12 -20.91 7.32
N GLY A 598 18.45 -20.11 6.49
CA GLY A 598 18.18 -18.70 6.76
C GLY A 598 19.27 -17.73 6.31
N ASP A 599 20.43 -18.20 5.82
CA ASP A 599 21.46 -17.30 5.28
C ASP A 599 20.94 -16.53 4.05
N PRO A 600 21.28 -15.22 3.92
CA PRO A 600 20.87 -14.43 2.77
C PRO A 600 21.63 -14.89 1.51
N ILE A 601 20.93 -15.09 0.41
CA ILE A 601 21.47 -15.52 -0.87
C ILE A 601 21.47 -14.39 -1.89
N VAL A 602 20.30 -13.79 -2.13
CA VAL A 602 20.11 -12.71 -3.11
C VAL A 602 19.12 -11.69 -2.58
N VAL A 603 19.38 -10.41 -2.83
CA VAL A 603 18.38 -9.34 -2.66
C VAL A 603 17.78 -9.01 -4.01
N LEU A 604 16.48 -9.21 -4.12
CA LEU A 604 15.68 -8.80 -5.27
C LEU A 604 14.94 -7.49 -4.92
N GLU A 605 15.02 -6.50 -5.79
CA GLU A 605 14.21 -5.28 -5.68
C GLU A 605 13.08 -5.32 -6.71
N ALA A 606 11.84 -5.19 -6.24
CA ALA A 606 10.65 -5.05 -7.07
C ALA A 606 9.69 -4.07 -6.40
N MET A 607 9.02 -3.20 -7.18
CA MET A 607 7.97 -2.27 -6.69
C MET A 607 8.41 -1.45 -5.46
N LYS A 608 9.66 -0.95 -5.44
CA LYS A 608 10.30 -0.20 -4.33
C LYS A 608 10.54 -1.03 -3.05
N MET A 609 10.23 -2.32 -3.07
CA MET A 609 10.51 -3.24 -1.96
C MET A 609 11.75 -4.07 -2.26
N GLN A 610 12.55 -4.31 -1.22
CA GLN A 610 13.68 -5.23 -1.29
C GLN A 610 13.31 -6.50 -0.55
N HIS A 611 13.42 -7.62 -1.26
CA HIS A 611 13.17 -8.95 -0.71
C HIS A 611 14.46 -9.74 -0.68
N THR A 612 14.82 -10.22 0.51
CA THR A 612 16.00 -11.06 0.69
C THR A 612 15.62 -12.52 0.59
N LEU A 613 16.02 -13.17 -0.47
CA LEU A 613 15.89 -14.62 -0.63
C LEU A 613 16.94 -15.32 0.22
N ARG A 614 16.49 -16.31 1.00
CA ARG A 614 17.31 -17.01 1.98
C ARG A 614 17.41 -18.48 1.65
N ALA A 615 18.48 -19.13 2.13
CA ALA A 615 18.63 -20.58 2.05
C ALA A 615 17.50 -21.26 2.84
N ALA A 616 16.77 -22.18 2.19
CA ALA A 616 15.73 -22.97 2.84
C ALA A 616 16.33 -24.04 3.79
N ASP A 617 17.49 -24.59 3.42
CA ASP A 617 18.19 -25.64 4.14
C ASP A 617 19.70 -25.39 4.17
N VAL A 618 20.41 -26.17 4.99
CA VAL A 618 21.87 -26.20 5.02
C VAL A 618 22.38 -26.89 3.78
N GLY A 619 23.32 -26.27 3.06
CA GLY A 619 23.86 -26.85 1.83
C GLY A 619 25.05 -26.09 1.25
N GLN A 620 25.48 -26.50 0.05
CA GLN A 620 26.53 -25.85 -0.72
C GLN A 620 25.94 -25.21 -1.99
N VAL A 621 26.34 -23.99 -2.30
CA VAL A 621 25.94 -23.27 -3.52
C VAL A 621 26.57 -23.93 -4.74
N GLN A 622 25.77 -24.65 -5.52
CA GLN A 622 26.22 -25.35 -6.72
C GLN A 622 26.19 -24.47 -7.97
N GLN A 623 25.23 -23.54 -8.04
CA GLN A 623 25.07 -22.67 -9.19
C GLN A 623 24.53 -21.29 -8.77
N ILE A 624 25.01 -20.24 -9.44
CA ILE A 624 24.47 -18.88 -9.38
C ILE A 624 24.23 -18.46 -10.81
N THR A 625 22.98 -18.14 -11.15
CA THR A 625 22.56 -17.81 -12.52
C THR A 625 22.32 -16.31 -12.72
N VAL A 626 22.48 -15.52 -11.66
CA VAL A 626 22.22 -14.09 -11.65
C VAL A 626 23.42 -13.28 -11.21
N THR A 627 23.46 -12.03 -11.65
CA THR A 627 24.45 -11.02 -11.24
C THR A 627 23.74 -9.77 -10.75
N GLU A 628 24.45 -8.93 -9.99
CA GLU A 628 23.91 -7.63 -9.57
C GLU A 628 23.50 -6.78 -10.77
N ASN A 629 22.40 -6.06 -10.64
CA ASN A 629 21.71 -5.28 -11.68
C ASN A 629 21.14 -6.10 -12.85
N MET A 630 21.02 -7.42 -12.71
CA MET A 630 20.31 -8.25 -13.68
C MET A 630 18.81 -8.21 -13.43
N GLN A 631 18.02 -8.02 -14.49
CA GLN A 631 16.55 -8.18 -14.43
C GLN A 631 16.21 -9.67 -14.50
N VAL A 632 15.28 -10.11 -13.65
CA VAL A 632 14.82 -11.51 -13.60
C VAL A 632 13.30 -11.57 -13.70
N ASP A 633 12.81 -12.67 -14.27
CA ASP A 633 11.38 -12.99 -14.34
C ASP A 633 10.93 -13.87 -13.17
N ALA A 634 9.62 -13.87 -12.88
CA ALA A 634 9.04 -14.76 -11.87
C ALA A 634 9.31 -16.24 -12.20
N GLY A 635 9.73 -17.02 -11.21
CA GLY A 635 10.09 -18.42 -11.37
C GLY A 635 11.50 -18.68 -11.95
N GLN A 636 12.22 -17.64 -12.36
CA GLN A 636 13.59 -17.79 -12.83
C GLN A 636 14.50 -18.30 -11.69
N ILE A 637 15.27 -19.35 -11.96
CA ILE A 637 16.25 -19.88 -11.00
C ILE A 637 17.36 -18.83 -10.83
N MET A 638 17.67 -18.48 -9.59
CA MET A 638 18.70 -17.50 -9.25
C MET A 638 19.95 -18.16 -8.65
N ALA A 639 19.74 -19.19 -7.84
CA ALA A 639 20.79 -20.02 -7.29
C ALA A 639 20.28 -21.45 -7.06
N VAL A 640 21.21 -22.42 -7.01
CA VAL A 640 20.92 -23.81 -6.64
C VAL A 640 21.81 -24.17 -5.47
N ILE A 641 21.18 -24.64 -4.37
CA ILE A 641 21.85 -25.10 -3.15
C ILE A 641 21.60 -26.60 -3.03
N VAL A 642 22.66 -27.39 -2.91
CA VAL A 642 22.55 -28.84 -2.75
C VAL A 642 22.85 -29.21 -1.31
N PRO A 643 22.06 -30.10 -0.66
CA PRO A 643 22.35 -30.56 0.69
C PRO A 643 23.75 -31.18 0.82
N LEU A 644 24.43 -30.92 1.92
CA LEU A 644 25.81 -31.40 2.15
C LEU A 644 25.95 -32.96 2.17
N SER A 645 24.82 -33.68 2.30
CA SER A 645 24.77 -35.15 2.26
C SER A 645 24.85 -35.76 0.84
N GLU A 646 24.68 -34.97 -0.22
CA GLU A 646 24.65 -35.42 -1.62
C GLU A 646 25.86 -34.91 -2.45
N ALA A 647 26.77 -34.19 -1.82
CA ALA A 647 27.95 -33.59 -2.47
C ALA A 647 29.20 -34.52 -2.49
N ASN A 648 29.03 -35.86 -2.57
CA ASN A 648 30.15 -36.83 -2.73
C ASN A 648 30.03 -37.59 -4.03
#